data_54cdd2b7c5504c8f2b3f9f875415622a
#
_entry.id   54cdd2b7c5504c8f2b3f9f875415622a
#
_cell.length_a   1.000
_cell.length_b   1.000
_cell.length_c   1.000
_cell.angle_alpha   90.00
_cell.angle_beta   90.00
_cell.angle_gamma   90.00
#
_symmetry.space_group_name_H-M   'P 1'
#
loop_
_entity.id
_entity.type
_entity.pdbx_description
1 polymer ?
#
loop_
_entity_poly.entity_id
_entity_poly.type
_entity_poly.pdbx_seq_one_letter_code
_entity_poly.pdbx_strand_id
1 'polypeptide(L)'
;MPTAHKGLRTRTALHVLQFGLLGLVFTGAAFAAGKKVDPPKPTNEECLACHGDPAMTKDVGGKPVSISVNPDAFKASIHGGMFACVDCHTDVKTSPHENTPAKISCATCHADQQAAYERSYHAKAIKAGDAQAATCVSCHGSPHELLPASDPKSRVSHVNIPATCGSCHGQKYVMEASGHSSQPFASYWQSVHGKAVAAGSEKAAVCTDCHGAHEILAATDEHSSIFRFNVPATCANCHESVKQEFMQSIRGQAVARGNSQAPVCTDCHGIHSIKAHLDPKSSVSAANLASVTCARCHEGVRLNEEFGVQGRRSTTYLASYHGLASKLGSQVVANCASCHGVHNILPSSDARSTINHSNLVKTCGQCHPGVTEKFALGKVHVDAPLSADTGSVAVRWIRKLYLGMIFAVIGSMLLHNLIIWRRKALLRRKHEHLLVERMSLHQRWQHVILFTSFITLVITGFALKFPDSWFANLLGMSEKVRGITHRVAGVLLIGVGLYHMFYVAFRKDGRRLLLDFLPTPKDATDAIGTMLYYLGLRGDKPEFRRFNYAEKAEYWALVWGLFVMAGTGIMLWAKISVGHLLARWWLDIATAIHLYEAILATLAIVVWHFYQVFFDPDVYPMNWAWWDGKMSYEHYREEHGLDSETLLAAARTEVAAEVEAQFDSTAAPAVEHSDGSGDEVVETRK
;
A
#
# COMPACT_ATOMS: atom_id res chain seq x y z
N MET A 1 27.26 -2.44 56.28
CA MET A 1 28.24 -2.07 57.32
C MET A 1 29.08 -0.93 56.79
N PRO A 2 29.43 -0.06 57.65
CA PRO A 2 28.76 1.17 58.09
C PRO A 2 29.67 2.37 57.74
N THR A 3 29.32 3.58 57.84
CA THR A 3 28.98 4.53 58.91
C THR A 3 28.86 5.90 58.28
N ALA A 4 27.86 6.66 58.47
CA ALA A 4 27.48 7.52 59.59
C ALA A 4 28.48 8.66 59.92
N HIS A 5 28.00 9.87 59.83
CA HIS A 5 27.84 10.87 60.91
C HIS A 5 27.61 12.26 60.30
N LYS A 6 26.46 12.88 60.60
CA LYS A 6 26.21 13.90 61.63
C LYS A 6 27.02 15.17 61.39
N GLY A 7 26.47 16.28 61.33
CA GLY A 7 25.39 16.96 62.01
C GLY A 7 25.82 18.37 62.37
N LEU A 8 24.91 19.20 62.52
CA LEU A 8 24.59 20.16 63.61
C LEU A 8 24.77 21.65 63.34
N ARG A 9 23.61 22.30 63.25
CA ARG A 9 23.13 23.41 64.13
C ARG A 9 23.90 24.73 64.17
N THR A 10 23.18 25.78 63.81
CA THR A 10 22.38 26.77 64.55
C THR A 10 23.12 28.01 65.07
N ARG A 11 22.38 29.12 64.96
CA ARG A 11 22.23 30.29 65.85
C ARG A 11 22.75 31.62 65.25
N THR A 12 21.79 32.47 64.96
CA THR A 12 21.11 33.54 65.77
C THR A 12 22.01 34.62 66.33
N ALA A 13 21.73 35.85 66.05
CA ALA A 13 21.45 37.02 66.87
C ALA A 13 21.95 38.31 66.18
N LEU A 14 21.08 39.22 65.83
CA LEU A 14 20.48 40.32 66.60
C LEU A 14 21.49 41.17 67.38
N HIS A 15 21.79 42.37 66.92
CA HIS A 15 22.06 43.50 67.83
C HIS A 15 21.62 44.80 67.21
N VAL A 16 20.79 45.49 67.99
CA VAL A 16 20.26 46.88 67.92
C VAL A 16 21.17 47.74 68.77
N LEU A 17 21.29 49.02 68.48
CA LEU A 17 21.34 50.23 69.28
C LEU A 17 22.33 51.25 68.73
N GLN A 18 21.85 52.39 68.31
CA GLN A 18 21.68 53.69 69.01
C GLN A 18 22.97 54.47 69.23
N PHE A 19 22.87 55.69 68.91
CA PHE A 19 23.30 57.05 69.42
C PHE A 19 23.85 57.85 68.27
N GLY A 20 23.62 59.13 68.06
CA GLY A 20 23.04 60.21 68.87
C GLY A 20 23.19 61.55 68.11
N LEU A 21 22.33 62.40 68.43
CA LEU A 21 22.25 63.82 68.01
C LEU A 21 23.59 64.59 68.15
N LEU A 22 23.91 65.42 67.12
CA LEU A 22 24.36 66.79 67.43
C LEU A 22 24.06 67.68 66.24
N GLY A 23 23.34 68.76 66.46
CA GLY A 23 22.97 69.74 65.47
C GLY A 23 24.09 70.79 65.32
N LEU A 24 24.14 71.36 64.13
CA LEU A 24 24.73 72.70 63.87
C LEU A 24 23.91 73.43 62.81
N VAL A 25 23.33 74.48 63.25
CA VAL A 25 22.60 75.44 62.42
C VAL A 25 23.66 76.21 61.60
N PHE A 26 23.55 76.18 60.27
CA PHE A 26 24.12 77.15 59.36
C PHE A 26 23.02 77.66 58.45
N THR A 27 22.67 78.90 58.63
CA THR A 27 21.85 79.69 57.71
C THR A 27 22.68 79.99 56.45
N GLY A 28 22.24 79.39 55.36
CA GLY A 28 22.80 79.71 54.01
C GLY A 28 21.66 79.89 53.03
N ALA A 29 21.60 81.04 52.43
CA ALA A 29 20.58 81.51 51.51
C ALA A 29 20.35 80.45 50.36
N ALA A 30 19.14 79.90 50.29
CA ALA A 30 18.70 79.09 49.18
C ALA A 30 18.51 79.99 47.95
N PHE A 31 19.42 79.87 46.99
CA PHE A 31 19.09 80.23 45.62
C PHE A 31 18.10 79.17 45.15
N ALA A 32 16.85 79.55 44.92
CA ALA A 32 15.85 78.80 44.26
C ALA A 32 16.33 78.60 42.81
N ALA A 33 16.96 77.42 42.56
CA ALA A 33 17.10 76.90 41.20
C ALA A 33 15.71 76.61 40.75
N GLY A 34 15.13 77.41 39.86
CA GLY A 34 13.89 77.20 39.20
C GLY A 34 13.89 75.76 38.59
N LYS A 35 13.07 74.88 39.06
CA LYS A 35 12.75 73.69 38.33
C LYS A 35 12.41 74.13 36.93
N LYS A 36 13.24 73.78 35.94
CA LYS A 36 12.84 73.82 34.54
C LYS A 36 11.60 72.92 34.49
N VAL A 37 10.41 73.48 34.37
CA VAL A 37 9.22 72.79 34.02
C VAL A 37 9.46 72.37 32.58
N ASP A 38 9.65 71.08 32.42
CA ASP A 38 9.71 70.51 31.05
C ASP A 38 8.38 70.92 30.35
N PRO A 39 8.46 71.33 29.10
CA PRO A 39 7.25 71.68 28.35
C PRO A 39 6.28 70.49 28.39
N PRO A 40 4.95 70.75 28.44
CA PRO A 40 3.98 69.72 28.45
C PRO A 40 4.20 68.78 27.23
N LYS A 41 4.17 67.43 27.44
CA LYS A 41 4.33 66.45 26.36
C LYS A 41 3.23 66.69 25.31
N PRO A 42 3.56 66.62 24.01
CA PRO A 42 2.55 66.67 22.94
C PRO A 42 1.44 65.61 23.14
N THR A 43 0.20 66.03 22.90
CA THR A 43 -0.98 65.17 22.97
C THR A 43 -1.16 64.38 21.69
N ASN A 44 -1.96 63.30 21.75
CA ASN A 44 -2.28 62.51 20.57
C ASN A 44 -3.02 63.34 19.50
N GLU A 45 -3.88 64.26 19.91
CA GLU A 45 -4.64 65.15 19.04
C GLU A 45 -3.71 66.07 18.27
N GLU A 46 -2.69 66.65 18.93
CA GLU A 46 -1.68 67.49 18.28
C GLU A 46 -0.87 66.72 17.25
N CYS A 47 -0.52 65.47 17.53
CA CYS A 47 0.21 64.65 16.59
C CYS A 47 -0.69 64.22 15.39
N LEU A 48 -1.92 63.83 15.66
CA LEU A 48 -2.88 63.39 14.64
C LEU A 48 -3.41 64.55 13.77
N ALA A 49 -3.27 65.83 14.21
CA ALA A 49 -3.62 66.97 13.37
C ALA A 49 -2.81 67.00 12.04
N CYS A 50 -1.59 66.46 12.06
CA CYS A 50 -0.77 66.31 10.85
C CYS A 50 -0.73 64.84 10.40
N HIS A 51 -0.37 63.89 11.30
CA HIS A 51 -0.21 62.50 10.96
C HIS A 51 -1.53 61.77 10.70
N GLY A 52 -2.68 62.35 10.98
CA GLY A 52 -4.01 61.84 10.63
C GLY A 52 -4.36 62.04 9.15
N ASP A 53 -3.64 62.89 8.43
CA ASP A 53 -3.84 63.11 6.99
C ASP A 53 -3.30 61.94 6.17
N PRO A 54 -4.16 61.21 5.41
CA PRO A 54 -3.70 60.12 4.56
C PRO A 54 -2.68 60.52 3.49
N ALA A 55 -2.65 61.78 3.09
CA ALA A 55 -1.70 62.32 2.10
C ALA A 55 -0.32 62.63 2.66
N MET A 56 -0.14 62.58 3.98
CA MET A 56 1.12 62.93 4.61
C MET A 56 2.23 61.91 4.28
N THR A 57 3.29 62.40 3.64
CA THR A 57 4.43 61.58 3.23
C THR A 57 5.73 62.25 3.57
N LYS A 58 6.79 61.46 3.70
CA LYS A 58 8.19 61.93 3.71
C LYS A 58 8.98 61.32 2.56
N ASP A 59 9.96 62.05 2.08
CA ASP A 59 10.89 61.50 1.10
C ASP A 59 11.91 60.59 1.76
N VAL A 60 12.05 59.39 1.23
CA VAL A 60 13.08 58.42 1.64
C VAL A 60 13.80 57.94 0.39
N GLY A 61 14.95 58.50 0.11
CA GLY A 61 15.76 58.12 -1.05
C GLY A 61 15.10 58.41 -2.39
N GLY A 62 14.37 59.54 -2.50
CA GLY A 62 13.67 59.97 -3.72
C GLY A 62 12.27 59.31 -3.91
N LYS A 63 11.77 58.61 -2.91
CA LYS A 63 10.43 58.00 -2.95
C LYS A 63 9.56 58.54 -1.82
N PRO A 64 8.31 58.94 -2.09
CA PRO A 64 7.39 59.38 -1.04
C PRO A 64 6.93 58.14 -0.26
N VAL A 65 7.17 58.12 1.05
CA VAL A 65 6.72 57.11 1.99
C VAL A 65 5.67 57.69 2.91
N SER A 66 4.49 57.07 3.01
CA SER A 66 3.46 57.54 3.92
C SER A 66 3.94 57.48 5.37
N ILE A 67 3.66 58.52 6.10
CA ILE A 67 3.86 58.66 7.55
C ILE A 67 2.51 58.95 8.25
N SER A 68 1.40 58.74 7.56
CA SER A 68 0.08 58.90 8.12
C SER A 68 -0.26 57.75 9.11
N VAL A 69 -1.03 58.11 10.12
CA VAL A 69 -1.58 57.18 11.11
C VAL A 69 -3.09 57.28 11.04
N ASN A 70 -3.78 56.15 10.82
CA ASN A 70 -5.24 56.12 10.89
C ASN A 70 -5.69 56.31 12.35
N PRO A 71 -6.39 57.43 12.68
CA PRO A 71 -6.77 57.72 14.07
C PRO A 71 -7.71 56.68 14.68
N ASP A 72 -8.67 56.15 13.87
CA ASP A 72 -9.64 55.18 14.34
C ASP A 72 -8.97 53.82 14.57
N ALA A 73 -8.08 53.39 13.66
CA ALA A 73 -7.32 52.16 13.82
C ALA A 73 -6.37 52.23 15.03
N PHE A 74 -5.70 53.39 15.24
CA PHE A 74 -4.89 53.57 16.43
C PHE A 74 -5.71 53.51 17.72
N LYS A 75 -6.86 54.18 17.77
CA LYS A 75 -7.76 54.17 18.91
C LYS A 75 -8.29 52.76 19.18
N ALA A 76 -8.57 51.96 18.16
CA ALA A 76 -9.01 50.59 18.25
C ALA A 76 -7.88 49.61 18.60
N SER A 77 -6.61 50.02 18.46
CA SER A 77 -5.47 49.15 18.74
C SER A 77 -5.32 48.91 20.24
N ILE A 78 -4.64 47.81 20.60
CA ILE A 78 -4.38 47.45 22.01
C ILE A 78 -3.58 48.52 22.73
N HIS A 79 -2.79 49.34 22.03
CA HIS A 79 -1.99 50.43 22.59
C HIS A 79 -2.71 51.77 22.61
N GLY A 80 -3.60 52.02 21.66
CA GLY A 80 -4.25 53.34 21.48
C GLY A 80 -5.11 53.84 22.61
N GLY A 81 -5.67 52.90 23.40
CA GLY A 81 -6.42 53.27 24.60
C GLY A 81 -5.60 53.47 25.88
N MET A 82 -4.29 53.14 25.85
CA MET A 82 -3.40 53.10 27.01
C MET A 82 -2.22 54.05 26.95
N PHE A 83 -1.74 54.43 25.77
CA PHE A 83 -0.51 55.13 25.58
C PHE A 83 -0.65 56.38 24.69
N ALA A 84 0.15 57.43 24.99
CA ALA A 84 0.33 58.55 24.09
C ALA A 84 1.38 58.25 23.00
N CYS A 85 1.31 58.95 21.87
CA CYS A 85 2.28 58.81 20.78
C CYS A 85 3.71 58.93 21.29
N VAL A 86 3.95 59.90 22.20
CA VAL A 86 5.28 60.22 22.78
C VAL A 86 5.74 59.18 23.83
N ASP A 87 4.92 58.27 24.24
CA ASP A 87 5.35 57.15 25.12
C ASP A 87 6.16 56.12 24.33
N CYS A 88 5.92 56.01 23.00
CA CYS A 88 6.72 55.23 22.07
C CYS A 88 7.75 56.10 21.34
N HIS A 89 7.38 57.28 20.88
CA HIS A 89 8.26 58.26 20.22
C HIS A 89 8.89 59.19 21.25
N THR A 90 9.69 58.62 22.14
CA THR A 90 10.22 59.30 23.33
C THR A 90 11.18 60.42 23.04
N ASP A 91 11.71 60.49 21.82
CA ASP A 91 12.62 61.57 21.32
C ASP A 91 11.86 62.79 20.76
N VAL A 92 10.52 62.67 20.57
CA VAL A 92 9.66 63.79 20.16
C VAL A 92 9.22 64.55 21.41
N LYS A 93 9.73 65.83 21.56
CA LYS A 93 9.47 66.66 22.73
C LYS A 93 8.47 67.77 22.48
N THR A 94 8.32 68.17 21.22
CA THR A 94 7.45 69.30 20.81
C THR A 94 6.64 68.90 19.56
N SER A 95 5.47 69.53 19.39
CA SER A 95 4.69 69.48 18.16
C SER A 95 4.49 70.91 17.65
N PRO A 96 4.82 71.19 16.38
CA PRO A 96 5.52 70.34 15.40
C PRO A 96 6.99 70.03 15.80
N HIS A 97 7.54 68.93 15.19
CA HIS A 97 8.95 68.53 15.37
C HIS A 97 9.73 68.59 14.04
N GLU A 98 10.98 68.91 14.06
CA GLU A 98 11.84 68.98 12.86
C GLU A 98 12.68 67.72 12.65
N ASN A 99 12.94 66.99 13.73
CA ASN A 99 13.71 65.74 13.69
C ASN A 99 12.89 64.51 13.22
N THR A 100 13.51 63.68 12.46
CA THR A 100 12.90 62.33 12.17
C THR A 100 13.00 61.49 13.45
N PRO A 101 11.87 61.02 13.99
CA PRO A 101 11.86 60.17 15.20
C PRO A 101 12.71 58.93 15.02
N ALA A 102 13.37 58.52 16.09
CA ALA A 102 14.13 57.27 16.12
C ALA A 102 13.18 56.05 15.94
N LYS A 103 13.73 54.95 15.45
CA LYS A 103 12.97 53.69 15.41
C LYS A 103 12.58 53.29 16.83
N ILE A 104 11.31 53.04 17.04
CA ILE A 104 10.80 52.58 18.33
C ILE A 104 11.34 51.16 18.66
N SER A 105 11.58 50.93 19.94
CA SER A 105 11.97 49.62 20.47
C SER A 105 10.82 48.99 21.27
N CYS A 106 10.32 47.88 20.80
CA CYS A 106 9.31 47.11 21.53
C CYS A 106 9.86 46.57 22.86
N ALA A 107 11.18 46.39 22.96
CA ALA A 107 11.85 45.87 24.17
C ALA A 107 11.68 46.74 25.41
N THR A 108 11.34 48.03 25.24
CA THR A 108 11.10 48.95 26.37
C THR A 108 10.02 48.45 27.31
N CYS A 109 8.98 47.80 26.76
CA CYS A 109 7.87 47.24 27.53
C CYS A 109 7.78 45.70 27.39
N HIS A 110 8.25 45.12 26.28
CA HIS A 110 8.19 43.68 25.94
C HIS A 110 9.59 43.06 25.99
N ALA A 111 10.33 43.24 27.10
CA ALA A 111 11.71 42.79 27.22
C ALA A 111 11.86 41.27 27.11
N ASP A 112 10.91 40.47 27.69
CA ASP A 112 10.97 39.04 27.65
C ASP A 112 10.73 38.50 26.24
N GLN A 113 9.77 39.07 25.48
CA GLN A 113 9.48 38.69 24.10
C GLN A 113 10.65 39.08 23.18
N GLN A 114 11.29 40.21 23.43
CA GLN A 114 12.49 40.62 22.71
C GLN A 114 13.63 39.65 22.96
N ALA A 115 13.89 39.27 24.20
CA ALA A 115 14.94 38.34 24.56
C ALA A 115 14.69 36.96 23.92
N ALA A 116 13.43 36.49 23.91
CA ALA A 116 13.06 35.26 23.22
C ALA A 116 13.25 35.35 21.70
N TYR A 117 12.81 36.45 21.10
CA TYR A 117 13.01 36.71 19.66
C TYR A 117 14.49 36.74 19.28
N GLU A 118 15.36 37.39 20.09
CA GLU A 118 16.81 37.45 19.81
C GLU A 118 17.51 36.10 19.75
N ARG A 119 16.98 35.09 20.43
CA ARG A 119 17.46 33.71 20.35
C ARG A 119 16.92 32.99 19.11
N SER A 120 15.87 33.52 18.49
CA SER A 120 15.19 32.89 17.36
C SER A 120 16.05 32.78 16.09
N TYR A 121 15.63 31.87 15.18
CA TYR A 121 16.23 31.78 13.86
C TYR A 121 16.09 33.08 13.05
N HIS A 122 14.92 33.73 13.12
CA HIS A 122 14.67 34.99 12.40
C HIS A 122 15.64 36.10 12.85
N ALA A 123 15.83 36.28 14.15
CA ALA A 123 16.77 37.30 14.64
C ALA A 123 18.22 36.96 14.28
N LYS A 124 18.61 35.69 14.32
CA LYS A 124 19.94 35.24 13.88
C LYS A 124 20.16 35.50 12.39
N ALA A 125 19.13 35.26 11.55
CA ALA A 125 19.18 35.55 10.12
C ALA A 125 19.35 37.05 9.83
N ILE A 126 18.63 37.94 10.54
CA ILE A 126 18.80 39.38 10.42
C ILE A 126 20.24 39.79 10.80
N LYS A 127 20.77 39.28 11.92
CA LYS A 127 22.16 39.54 12.35
C LYS A 127 23.19 39.05 11.32
N ALA A 128 22.84 37.98 10.57
CA ALA A 128 23.66 37.46 9.46
C ALA A 128 23.49 38.23 8.13
N GLY A 129 22.65 39.28 8.09
CA GLY A 129 22.47 40.15 6.92
C GLY A 129 21.25 39.83 6.05
N ASP A 130 20.38 38.87 6.45
CA ASP A 130 19.12 38.61 5.74
C ASP A 130 18.08 39.70 6.11
N ALA A 131 17.96 40.71 5.28
CA ALA A 131 17.01 41.80 5.46
C ALA A 131 15.55 41.41 5.28
N GLN A 132 15.26 40.19 4.75
CA GLN A 132 13.91 39.68 4.55
C GLN A 132 13.43 38.84 5.73
N ALA A 133 14.30 38.49 6.67
CA ALA A 133 13.91 37.75 7.85
C ALA A 133 12.90 38.53 8.71
N ALA A 134 11.96 37.80 9.30
CA ALA A 134 10.82 38.38 10.01
C ALA A 134 11.25 39.15 11.27
N THR A 135 10.64 40.34 11.47
CA THR A 135 10.73 41.18 12.67
C THR A 135 9.40 41.15 13.44
N CYS A 136 9.31 41.84 14.58
CA CYS A 136 8.08 41.97 15.34
C CYS A 136 6.89 42.39 14.45
N VAL A 137 7.07 43.45 13.67
CA VAL A 137 6.03 44.01 12.80
C VAL A 137 5.68 43.11 11.61
N SER A 138 6.56 42.20 11.22
CA SER A 138 6.26 41.23 10.15
C SER A 138 5.12 40.28 10.55
N CYS A 139 5.07 39.92 11.82
CA CYS A 139 4.01 39.04 12.38
C CYS A 139 2.84 39.87 12.92
N HIS A 140 3.11 40.89 13.74
CA HIS A 140 2.07 41.63 14.46
C HIS A 140 1.41 42.73 13.62
N GLY A 141 2.04 43.19 12.54
CA GLY A 141 1.56 44.29 11.73
C GLY A 141 2.06 45.65 12.22
N SER A 142 1.42 46.73 11.73
CA SER A 142 1.77 48.12 12.09
C SER A 142 1.60 48.37 13.59
N PRO A 143 2.59 48.99 14.29
CA PRO A 143 2.45 49.33 15.72
C PRO A 143 1.23 50.16 16.04
N HIS A 144 0.71 50.94 15.07
CA HIS A 144 -0.45 51.79 15.25
C HIS A 144 -1.80 51.05 15.11
N GLU A 145 -1.81 49.79 14.65
CA GLU A 145 -2.99 49.02 14.34
C GLU A 145 -3.01 47.63 15.01
N LEU A 146 -2.20 47.47 16.07
CA LEU A 146 -2.05 46.20 16.76
C LEU A 146 -3.36 45.77 17.45
N LEU A 147 -3.86 44.61 17.04
CA LEU A 147 -5.03 43.97 17.68
C LEU A 147 -4.58 42.88 18.65
N PRO A 148 -5.33 42.65 19.74
CA PRO A 148 -5.04 41.53 20.64
C PRO A 148 -5.18 40.18 19.91
N ALA A 149 -4.44 39.15 20.33
CA ALA A 149 -4.50 37.82 19.73
C ALA A 149 -5.89 37.17 19.77
N SER A 150 -6.74 37.62 20.70
CA SER A 150 -8.14 37.21 20.82
C SER A 150 -9.06 37.82 19.77
N ASP A 151 -8.66 38.90 19.10
CA ASP A 151 -9.46 39.51 18.05
C ASP A 151 -9.34 38.67 16.76
N PRO A 152 -10.47 38.21 16.15
CA PRO A 152 -10.44 37.45 14.92
C PRO A 152 -9.76 38.15 13.72
N LYS A 153 -9.65 39.51 13.76
CA LYS A 153 -8.98 40.30 12.72
C LYS A 153 -7.48 40.41 12.96
N SER A 154 -7.00 40.03 14.15
CA SER A 154 -5.56 40.10 14.46
C SER A 154 -4.77 39.14 13.57
N ARG A 155 -3.63 39.61 13.04
CA ARG A 155 -2.69 38.80 12.28
C ARG A 155 -2.14 37.62 13.10
N VAL A 156 -2.12 37.75 14.41
CA VAL A 156 -1.63 36.74 15.36
C VAL A 156 -2.77 36.04 16.11
N SER A 157 -4.03 36.21 15.67
CA SER A 157 -5.09 35.34 16.15
C SER A 157 -4.84 33.90 15.68
N HIS A 158 -5.24 32.91 16.46
CA HIS A 158 -4.90 31.51 16.24
C HIS A 158 -5.18 31.05 14.80
N VAL A 159 -6.36 31.34 14.26
CA VAL A 159 -6.77 30.92 12.91
C VAL A 159 -6.01 31.68 11.80
N ASN A 160 -5.44 32.86 12.07
CA ASN A 160 -4.71 33.67 11.11
C ASN A 160 -3.19 33.40 11.11
N ILE A 161 -2.65 32.69 12.11
CA ILE A 161 -1.24 32.35 12.19
C ILE A 161 -0.72 31.71 10.90
N PRO A 162 -1.41 30.70 10.29
CA PRO A 162 -0.90 30.11 9.05
C PRO A 162 -0.82 31.10 7.89
N ALA A 163 -1.76 32.04 7.77
CA ALA A 163 -1.73 33.06 6.75
C ALA A 163 -0.58 34.08 6.99
N THR A 164 -0.36 34.42 8.23
CA THR A 164 0.75 35.34 8.63
C THR A 164 2.11 34.71 8.35
N CYS A 165 2.34 33.46 8.74
CA CYS A 165 3.58 32.77 8.40
C CYS A 165 3.70 32.51 6.88
N GLY A 166 2.59 32.23 6.23
CA GLY A 166 2.49 31.97 4.79
C GLY A 166 2.81 33.19 3.92
N SER A 167 2.70 34.41 4.46
CA SER A 167 3.07 35.62 3.73
C SER A 167 4.53 35.59 3.24
N CYS A 168 5.42 34.86 3.94
CA CYS A 168 6.79 34.60 3.52
C CYS A 168 7.00 33.09 3.22
N HIS A 169 6.67 32.19 4.14
CA HIS A 169 6.90 30.75 3.99
C HIS A 169 6.08 30.08 2.87
N GLY A 170 5.03 30.73 2.36
CA GLY A 170 4.28 30.32 1.18
C GLY A 170 4.87 30.84 -0.14
N GLN A 171 5.79 31.80 -0.09
CA GLN A 171 6.37 32.45 -1.27
C GLN A 171 7.65 31.74 -1.70
N LYS A 172 7.59 31.05 -2.84
CA LYS A 172 8.71 30.25 -3.33
C LYS A 172 10.01 31.06 -3.45
N TYR A 173 9.94 32.28 -4.05
CA TYR A 173 11.11 33.14 -4.26
C TYR A 173 11.74 33.63 -2.96
N VAL A 174 10.93 33.90 -1.93
CA VAL A 174 11.44 34.34 -0.60
C VAL A 174 12.17 33.18 0.07
N MET A 175 11.59 32.00 0.04
CA MET A 175 12.16 30.83 0.69
C MET A 175 13.43 30.36 0.00
N GLU A 176 13.44 30.36 -1.34
CA GLU A 176 14.64 29.97 -2.11
C GLU A 176 15.79 30.97 -1.93
N ALA A 177 15.50 32.29 -1.85
CA ALA A 177 16.51 33.29 -1.57
C ALA A 177 17.18 33.11 -0.20
N SER A 178 16.46 32.59 0.78
CA SER A 178 16.96 32.25 2.12
C SER A 178 17.44 30.78 2.25
N GLY A 179 17.57 30.06 1.14
CA GLY A 179 18.03 28.65 1.13
C GLY A 179 17.02 27.65 1.69
N HIS A 180 15.74 27.97 1.74
CA HIS A 180 14.67 27.14 2.28
C HIS A 180 13.62 26.75 1.23
N SER A 181 12.73 25.83 1.59
CA SER A 181 11.63 25.37 0.74
C SER A 181 10.28 25.90 1.23
N SER A 182 9.40 26.28 0.29
CA SER A 182 8.00 26.61 0.58
C SER A 182 7.09 25.35 0.72
N GLN A 183 7.59 24.17 0.41
CA GLN A 183 6.85 22.89 0.49
C GLN A 183 6.24 22.61 1.87
N PRO A 184 6.90 22.87 3.01
CA PRO A 184 6.31 22.66 4.34
C PRO A 184 4.99 23.40 4.52
N PHE A 185 4.89 24.64 4.07
CA PHE A 185 3.67 25.44 4.15
C PHE A 185 2.54 24.85 3.29
N ALA A 186 2.82 24.50 2.03
CA ALA A 186 1.86 23.86 1.15
C ALA A 186 1.38 22.51 1.70
N SER A 187 2.29 21.74 2.32
CA SER A 187 1.98 20.44 2.93
C SER A 187 1.12 20.59 4.17
N TYR A 188 1.29 21.65 4.97
CA TYR A 188 0.46 21.90 6.15
C TYR A 188 -1.03 21.99 5.80
N TRP A 189 -1.40 22.69 4.72
CA TRP A 189 -2.81 22.82 4.31
C TRP A 189 -3.43 21.48 3.83
N GLN A 190 -2.60 20.50 3.49
CA GLN A 190 -3.06 19.15 3.17
C GLN A 190 -3.22 18.26 4.41
N SER A 191 -2.71 18.71 5.57
CA SER A 191 -2.78 17.97 6.84
C SER A 191 -4.17 18.00 7.46
N VAL A 192 -4.40 17.13 8.46
CA VAL A 192 -5.62 17.17 9.28
C VAL A 192 -5.74 18.48 10.06
N HIS A 193 -4.60 19.02 10.53
CA HIS A 193 -4.56 20.28 11.27
C HIS A 193 -4.92 21.46 10.37
N GLY A 194 -4.26 21.59 9.22
CA GLY A 194 -4.53 22.69 8.28
C GLY A 194 -5.96 22.67 7.74
N LYS A 195 -6.49 21.49 7.43
CA LYS A 195 -7.90 21.34 7.02
C LYS A 195 -8.87 21.75 8.11
N ALA A 196 -8.59 21.41 9.36
CA ALA A 196 -9.44 21.78 10.49
C ALA A 196 -9.40 23.29 10.73
N VAL A 197 -8.21 23.93 10.64
CA VAL A 197 -8.08 25.40 10.72
C VAL A 197 -8.83 26.08 9.58
N ALA A 198 -8.70 25.58 8.35
CA ALA A 198 -9.45 26.10 7.20
C ALA A 198 -10.97 25.98 7.36
N ALA A 199 -11.43 25.01 8.16
CA ALA A 199 -12.82 24.84 8.54
C ALA A 199 -13.24 25.68 9.79
N GLY A 200 -12.34 26.57 10.29
CA GLY A 200 -12.62 27.48 11.41
C GLY A 200 -12.33 26.90 12.80
N SER A 201 -11.61 25.80 12.92
CA SER A 201 -11.26 25.24 14.22
C SER A 201 -10.18 26.07 14.92
N GLU A 202 -10.53 26.60 16.08
CA GLU A 202 -9.59 27.31 16.97
C GLU A 202 -8.74 26.35 17.84
N LYS A 203 -9.00 25.04 17.78
CA LYS A 203 -8.30 24.02 18.58
C LYS A 203 -7.28 23.23 17.77
N ALA A 204 -7.33 23.33 16.44
CA ALA A 204 -6.40 22.59 15.58
C ALA A 204 -5.04 23.25 15.58
N ALA A 205 -3.97 22.48 15.66
CA ALA A 205 -2.62 23.01 15.75
C ALA A 205 -2.25 23.89 14.55
N VAL A 206 -1.70 25.06 14.85
CA VAL A 206 -1.12 26.00 13.87
C VAL A 206 0.41 26.04 13.99
N CYS A 207 1.07 26.84 13.18
CA CYS A 207 2.53 26.85 13.10
C CYS A 207 3.20 27.08 14.46
N THR A 208 2.68 28.01 15.27
CA THR A 208 3.24 28.37 16.57
C THR A 208 3.07 27.30 17.64
N ASP A 209 2.09 26.40 17.52
CA ASP A 209 1.90 25.32 18.49
C ASP A 209 3.01 24.27 18.44
N CYS A 210 3.65 24.16 17.27
CA CYS A 210 4.79 23.28 17.08
C CYS A 210 6.13 24.02 17.16
N HIS A 211 6.23 25.21 16.56
CA HIS A 211 7.49 25.94 16.39
C HIS A 211 7.76 26.98 17.48
N GLY A 212 6.78 27.26 18.36
CA GLY A 212 6.81 28.40 19.25
C GLY A 212 6.47 29.73 18.54
N ALA A 213 6.31 30.81 19.30
CA ALA A 213 5.91 32.13 18.80
C ALA A 213 7.11 33.07 18.62
N HIS A 214 7.77 33.40 19.71
CA HIS A 214 8.89 34.38 19.70
C HIS A 214 10.25 33.70 19.60
N GLU A 215 10.46 32.58 20.28
CA GLU A 215 11.69 31.80 20.23
C GLU A 215 11.55 30.64 19.24
N ILE A 216 11.51 30.95 17.94
CA ILE A 216 11.46 29.93 16.87
C ILE A 216 12.89 29.45 16.61
N LEU A 217 13.17 28.23 17.07
CA LEU A 217 14.51 27.61 16.97
C LEU A 217 14.58 26.57 15.85
N ALA A 218 15.79 26.32 15.34
CA ALA A 218 16.02 25.25 14.38
C ALA A 218 15.74 23.86 14.99
N ALA A 219 15.35 22.88 14.16
CA ALA A 219 15.12 21.51 14.61
C ALA A 219 16.38 20.80 15.16
N THR A 220 17.56 21.35 14.91
CA THR A 220 18.84 20.84 15.42
C THR A 220 19.22 21.42 16.79
N ASP A 221 18.53 22.45 17.25
CA ASP A 221 18.74 23.05 18.56
C ASP A 221 18.02 22.24 19.64
N GLU A 222 18.72 21.81 20.68
CA GLU A 222 18.16 20.96 21.73
C GLU A 222 17.04 21.64 22.56
N HIS A 223 17.01 23.00 22.54
CA HIS A 223 15.95 23.78 23.19
C HIS A 223 14.72 23.97 22.30
N SER A 224 14.81 23.62 21.01
CA SER A 224 13.69 23.72 20.09
C SER A 224 12.55 22.77 20.46
N SER A 225 11.32 23.26 20.43
CA SER A 225 10.13 22.42 20.61
C SER A 225 10.02 21.31 19.56
N ILE A 226 10.61 21.53 18.36
CA ILE A 226 10.67 20.54 17.27
C ILE A 226 11.96 19.75 17.22
N PHE A 227 12.84 19.92 18.22
CA PHE A 227 13.99 19.03 18.39
C PHE A 227 13.51 17.59 18.62
N ARG A 228 14.22 16.63 18.02
CA ARG A 228 13.75 15.22 17.99
C ARG A 228 13.23 14.69 19.32
N PHE A 229 13.97 14.90 20.41
CA PHE A 229 13.60 14.41 21.73
C PHE A 229 12.48 15.20 22.40
N ASN A 230 12.22 16.43 21.93
CA ASN A 230 11.16 17.31 22.43
C ASN A 230 9.81 17.08 21.70
N VAL A 231 9.84 16.49 20.49
CA VAL A 231 8.63 16.22 19.68
C VAL A 231 7.50 15.53 20.46
N PRO A 232 7.75 14.48 21.27
CA PRO A 232 6.67 13.88 22.04
C PRO A 232 6.01 14.81 23.04
N ALA A 233 6.79 15.71 23.66
CA ALA A 233 6.26 16.73 24.58
C ALA A 233 5.45 17.80 23.84
N THR A 234 5.92 18.25 22.69
CA THR A 234 5.22 19.23 21.84
C THR A 234 3.87 18.69 21.36
N CYS A 235 3.82 17.46 20.87
CA CYS A 235 2.56 16.81 20.48
C CYS A 235 1.61 16.62 21.68
N ALA A 236 2.16 16.38 22.85
CA ALA A 236 1.40 16.16 24.08
C ALA A 236 0.59 17.36 24.56
N ASN A 237 0.90 18.58 24.11
CA ASN A 237 0.11 19.76 24.44
C ASN A 237 -1.39 19.56 24.08
N CYS A 238 -1.66 18.73 23.06
CA CYS A 238 -3.01 18.36 22.67
C CYS A 238 -3.26 16.83 22.72
N HIS A 239 -2.22 16.00 22.56
CA HIS A 239 -2.28 14.55 22.48
C HIS A 239 -1.62 13.85 23.69
N GLU A 240 -1.88 14.30 24.91
CA GLU A 240 -1.21 13.83 26.13
C GLU A 240 -1.44 12.33 26.37
N SER A 241 -2.64 11.80 26.16
CA SER A 241 -2.92 10.37 26.35
C SER A 241 -2.11 9.50 25.38
N VAL A 242 -1.95 9.95 24.14
CA VAL A 242 -1.16 9.26 23.12
C VAL A 242 0.33 9.28 23.47
N LYS A 243 0.84 10.39 23.99
CA LYS A 243 2.23 10.47 24.50
C LYS A 243 2.44 9.49 25.66
N GLN A 244 1.50 9.40 26.59
CA GLN A 244 1.60 8.46 27.72
C GLN A 244 1.69 7.02 27.23
N GLU A 245 0.84 6.61 26.28
CA GLU A 245 0.92 5.30 25.65
C GLU A 245 2.27 5.08 24.95
N PHE A 246 2.71 6.06 24.17
CA PHE A 246 3.98 5.98 23.46
C PHE A 246 5.17 5.84 24.41
N MET A 247 5.21 6.60 25.50
CA MET A 247 6.30 6.55 26.48
C MET A 247 6.38 5.20 27.23
N GLN A 248 5.27 4.45 27.32
CA GLN A 248 5.26 3.09 27.84
C GLN A 248 5.81 2.06 26.85
N SER A 249 5.86 2.39 25.57
CA SER A 249 6.36 1.51 24.52
C SER A 249 7.89 1.35 24.60
N ILE A 250 8.41 0.29 23.98
CA ILE A 250 9.87 0.10 23.85
C ILE A 250 10.53 1.26 23.12
N ARG A 251 9.81 1.88 22.18
CA ARG A 251 10.29 3.03 21.40
C ARG A 251 10.37 4.29 22.25
N GLY A 252 9.31 4.62 22.97
CA GLY A 252 9.29 5.76 23.90
C GLY A 252 10.33 5.64 24.99
N GLN A 253 10.53 4.44 25.53
CA GLN A 253 11.60 4.18 26.49
C GLN A 253 12.99 4.35 25.89
N ALA A 254 13.19 4.00 24.61
CA ALA A 254 14.45 4.24 23.92
C ALA A 254 14.69 5.74 23.68
N VAL A 255 13.66 6.48 23.29
CA VAL A 255 13.71 7.96 23.19
C VAL A 255 14.07 8.59 24.52
N ALA A 256 13.43 8.17 25.63
CA ALA A 256 13.72 8.69 26.98
C ALA A 256 15.18 8.41 27.43
N ARG A 257 15.81 7.37 26.90
CA ARG A 257 17.24 7.07 27.13
C ARG A 257 18.19 7.79 26.17
N GLY A 258 17.67 8.72 25.34
CA GLY A 258 18.49 9.50 24.39
C GLY A 258 18.90 8.74 23.12
N ASN A 259 18.22 7.65 22.77
CA ASN A 259 18.51 6.93 21.55
C ASN A 259 17.97 7.69 20.33
N SER A 260 18.86 8.27 19.54
CA SER A 260 18.54 9.07 18.36
C SER A 260 17.99 8.25 17.19
N GLN A 261 18.13 6.93 17.18
CA GLN A 261 17.58 6.04 16.17
C GLN A 261 16.16 5.57 16.52
N ALA A 262 15.71 5.74 17.75
CA ALA A 262 14.35 5.41 18.15
C ALA A 262 13.35 6.37 17.47
N PRO A 263 12.26 5.88 16.88
CA PRO A 263 11.29 6.74 16.19
C PRO A 263 10.51 7.60 17.18
N VAL A 264 10.22 8.84 16.77
CA VAL A 264 9.30 9.75 17.45
C VAL A 264 8.01 9.93 16.63
N CYS A 265 7.06 10.71 17.09
CA CYS A 265 5.75 10.88 16.47
C CYS A 265 5.85 11.21 14.96
N THR A 266 6.73 12.11 14.61
CA THR A 266 6.92 12.59 13.22
C THR A 266 7.52 11.56 12.28
N ASP A 267 8.23 10.56 12.79
CA ASP A 267 8.79 9.48 11.94
C ASP A 267 7.69 8.58 11.36
N CYS A 268 6.56 8.46 12.06
CA CYS A 268 5.41 7.69 11.59
C CYS A 268 4.37 8.57 10.89
N HIS A 269 4.02 9.71 11.48
CA HIS A 269 2.92 10.55 11.02
C HIS A 269 3.33 11.60 9.98
N GLY A 270 4.63 11.82 9.78
CA GLY A 270 5.16 12.93 9.01
C GLY A 270 5.23 14.23 9.81
N ILE A 271 5.65 15.31 9.17
CA ILE A 271 5.89 16.60 9.84
C ILE A 271 4.75 17.58 9.52
N HIS A 272 4.73 18.14 8.31
CA HIS A 272 3.76 19.17 7.91
C HIS A 272 2.52 18.57 7.21
N SER A 273 2.64 17.40 6.58
CA SER A 273 1.55 16.70 5.88
C SER A 273 0.98 15.55 6.71
N ILE A 274 0.62 15.82 7.97
CA ILE A 274 0.02 14.81 8.85
C ILE A 274 -1.39 14.50 8.37
N LYS A 275 -1.63 13.27 7.88
CA LYS A 275 -2.91 12.82 7.31
C LYS A 275 -3.62 11.85 8.24
N ALA A 276 -4.95 11.81 8.10
CA ALA A 276 -5.77 10.82 8.80
C ALA A 276 -5.34 9.39 8.41
N HIS A 277 -5.44 8.44 9.33
CA HIS A 277 -5.08 7.03 9.08
C HIS A 277 -5.94 6.36 7.99
N LEU A 278 -7.14 6.89 7.73
CA LEU A 278 -8.01 6.44 6.65
C LEU A 278 -7.67 7.02 5.27
N ASP A 279 -6.85 8.08 5.21
CA ASP A 279 -6.39 8.64 3.93
C ASP A 279 -5.38 7.65 3.31
N PRO A 280 -5.63 7.13 2.08
CA PRO A 280 -4.69 6.21 1.42
C PRO A 280 -3.28 6.78 1.23
N LYS A 281 -3.14 8.10 1.21
CA LYS A 281 -1.85 8.80 1.10
C LYS A 281 -1.18 9.03 2.45
N SER A 282 -1.81 8.64 3.55
CA SER A 282 -1.21 8.72 4.88
C SER A 282 -0.11 7.68 5.04
N SER A 283 1.02 8.07 5.62
CA SER A 283 2.09 7.13 5.99
C SER A 283 1.59 6.05 6.96
N VAL A 284 0.62 6.38 7.81
CA VAL A 284 0.02 5.45 8.79
C VAL A 284 -1.28 4.79 8.30
N SER A 285 -1.61 4.89 7.02
CA SER A 285 -2.72 4.13 6.44
C SER A 285 -2.42 2.62 6.47
N ALA A 286 -3.46 1.80 6.51
CA ALA A 286 -3.33 0.35 6.56
C ALA A 286 -2.43 -0.21 5.44
N ALA A 287 -2.52 0.35 4.23
CA ALA A 287 -1.72 -0.06 3.08
C ALA A 287 -0.23 0.33 3.20
N ASN A 288 0.07 1.48 3.83
CA ASN A 288 1.43 2.03 3.88
C ASN A 288 2.23 1.61 5.12
N LEU A 289 1.56 1.11 6.17
CA LEU A 289 2.24 0.74 7.42
C LEU A 289 3.39 -0.24 7.20
N ALA A 290 3.13 -1.33 6.48
CA ALA A 290 4.13 -2.39 6.33
C ALA A 290 5.23 -2.05 5.31
N SER A 291 4.85 -1.41 4.18
CA SER A 291 5.76 -1.16 3.05
C SER A 291 6.53 0.15 3.15
N VAL A 292 5.96 1.15 3.84
CA VAL A 292 6.54 2.51 3.93
C VAL A 292 7.02 2.80 5.34
N THR A 293 6.10 2.79 6.32
CA THR A 293 6.39 3.33 7.65
C THR A 293 7.24 2.38 8.50
N CYS A 294 6.78 1.13 8.65
CA CYS A 294 7.53 0.15 9.45
C CYS A 294 8.77 -0.36 8.72
N ALA A 295 8.68 -0.55 7.39
CA ALA A 295 9.80 -1.04 6.58
C ALA A 295 11.03 -0.15 6.65
N ARG A 296 10.84 1.17 6.72
CA ARG A 296 11.94 2.16 6.79
C ARG A 296 13.01 1.77 7.81
N CYS A 297 12.60 1.18 8.93
CA CYS A 297 13.50 0.74 9.98
C CYS A 297 13.60 -0.80 10.08
N HIS A 298 12.46 -1.51 10.01
CA HIS A 298 12.40 -2.95 10.29
C HIS A 298 12.78 -3.85 9.10
N GLU A 299 13.16 -3.29 7.96
CA GLU A 299 13.74 -4.03 6.84
C GLU A 299 15.28 -4.04 6.88
N GLY A 300 15.89 -3.03 7.51
CA GLY A 300 17.33 -2.83 7.52
C GLY A 300 18.10 -3.83 8.38
N VAL A 301 19.22 -4.33 7.86
CA VAL A 301 20.17 -5.22 8.56
C VAL A 301 20.78 -4.52 9.77
N ARG A 302 21.00 -3.21 9.70
CA ARG A 302 21.63 -2.39 10.72
C ARG A 302 20.92 -2.43 12.08
N LEU A 303 19.57 -2.38 12.09
CA LEU A 303 18.79 -2.49 13.33
C LEU A 303 18.90 -3.88 13.97
N ASN A 304 19.11 -4.91 13.15
CA ASN A 304 19.31 -6.26 13.63
C ASN A 304 20.64 -6.39 14.39
N GLU A 305 21.70 -5.83 13.82
CA GLU A 305 23.04 -5.87 14.41
C GLU A 305 23.15 -5.04 15.68
N GLU A 306 22.54 -3.85 15.69
CA GLU A 306 22.69 -2.88 16.79
C GLU A 306 21.70 -3.13 17.96
N PHE A 307 20.49 -3.60 17.68
CA PHE A 307 19.41 -3.73 18.68
C PHE A 307 18.84 -5.14 18.82
N GLY A 308 19.39 -6.14 18.15
CA GLY A 308 18.88 -7.52 18.16
C GLY A 308 17.47 -7.66 17.58
N VAL A 309 16.98 -6.66 16.85
CA VAL A 309 15.68 -6.72 16.16
C VAL A 309 15.88 -7.46 14.86
N GLN A 310 15.27 -8.63 14.70
CA GLN A 310 15.38 -9.40 13.46
C GLN A 310 14.94 -8.55 12.26
N GLY A 311 15.80 -8.40 11.26
CA GLY A 311 15.52 -7.71 10.00
C GLY A 311 14.47 -8.42 9.14
N ARG A 312 14.16 -7.84 7.95
CA ARG A 312 13.23 -8.39 6.95
C ARG A 312 11.80 -8.62 7.45
N ARG A 313 11.39 -7.87 8.51
CA ARG A 313 10.04 -8.01 9.06
C ARG A 313 8.94 -7.57 8.11
N SER A 314 9.20 -6.53 7.31
CA SER A 314 8.30 -6.09 6.26
C SER A 314 8.22 -7.12 5.14
N THR A 315 9.34 -7.60 4.61
CA THR A 315 9.38 -8.63 3.57
C THR A 315 8.65 -9.90 3.99
N THR A 316 8.89 -10.40 5.23
CA THR A 316 8.22 -11.62 5.71
C THR A 316 6.72 -11.43 5.95
N TYR A 317 6.30 -10.25 6.41
CA TYR A 317 4.88 -9.90 6.49
C TYR A 317 4.23 -9.82 5.11
N LEU A 318 4.85 -9.11 4.17
CA LEU A 318 4.32 -8.93 2.80
C LEU A 318 4.24 -10.25 2.01
N ALA A 319 5.05 -11.25 2.38
CA ALA A 319 4.95 -12.61 1.85
C ALA A 319 3.85 -13.44 2.52
N SER A 320 3.31 -13.02 3.67
CA SER A 320 2.21 -13.68 4.35
C SER A 320 0.87 -13.40 3.66
N TYR A 321 -0.17 -14.18 4.02
CA TYR A 321 -1.52 -13.92 3.53
C TYR A 321 -2.03 -12.51 3.85
N HIS A 322 -1.81 -12.03 5.08
CA HIS A 322 -2.21 -10.69 5.48
C HIS A 322 -1.51 -9.62 4.64
N GLY A 323 -0.22 -9.79 4.40
CA GLY A 323 0.56 -8.86 3.59
C GLY A 323 0.15 -8.88 2.12
N LEU A 324 -0.13 -10.05 1.55
CA LEU A 324 -0.64 -10.17 0.17
C LEU A 324 -2.00 -9.48 0.01
N ALA A 325 -2.93 -9.71 0.94
CA ALA A 325 -4.23 -9.06 0.91
C ALA A 325 -4.13 -7.54 1.12
N SER A 326 -3.20 -7.08 1.97
CA SER A 326 -2.90 -5.66 2.15
C SER A 326 -2.37 -5.01 0.85
N LYS A 327 -1.44 -5.67 0.16
CA LYS A 327 -0.93 -5.23 -1.16
C LYS A 327 -2.05 -5.12 -2.20
N LEU A 328 -3.03 -6.00 -2.12
CA LEU A 328 -4.20 -6.01 -3.00
C LEU A 328 -5.24 -4.92 -2.66
N GLY A 329 -4.94 -4.05 -1.70
CA GLY A 329 -5.78 -2.91 -1.33
C GLY A 329 -6.83 -3.21 -0.25
N SER A 330 -6.79 -4.36 0.41
CA SER A 330 -7.69 -4.67 1.51
C SER A 330 -7.40 -3.78 2.72
N GLN A 331 -8.39 -2.99 3.13
CA GLN A 331 -8.31 -2.11 4.29
C GLN A 331 -8.67 -2.81 5.62
N VAL A 332 -9.30 -3.98 5.53
CA VAL A 332 -9.77 -4.75 6.70
C VAL A 332 -8.82 -5.86 7.12
N VAL A 333 -7.79 -6.13 6.33
CA VAL A 333 -6.82 -7.16 6.66
C VAL A 333 -5.88 -6.69 7.77
N ALA A 334 -5.49 -7.63 8.65
CA ALA A 334 -4.54 -7.32 9.72
C ALA A 334 -3.20 -6.82 9.16
N ASN A 335 -2.73 -5.69 9.70
CA ASN A 335 -1.44 -5.08 9.39
C ASN A 335 -0.53 -5.09 10.64
N CYS A 336 0.64 -4.44 10.55
CA CYS A 336 1.58 -4.39 11.68
C CYS A 336 0.93 -3.88 12.97
N ALA A 337 0.17 -2.78 12.88
CA ALA A 337 -0.49 -2.18 14.04
C ALA A 337 -1.61 -3.05 14.61
N SER A 338 -2.31 -3.84 13.79
CA SER A 338 -3.37 -4.75 14.25
C SER A 338 -2.85 -5.83 15.20
N CYS A 339 -1.59 -6.25 15.02
CA CYS A 339 -0.97 -7.27 15.86
C CYS A 339 -0.10 -6.65 16.97
N HIS A 340 0.70 -5.63 16.65
CA HIS A 340 1.69 -5.06 17.57
C HIS A 340 1.16 -3.89 18.41
N GLY A 341 -0.04 -3.40 18.16
CA GLY A 341 -0.56 -2.15 18.72
C GLY A 341 -0.09 -0.92 17.93
N VAL A 342 -0.57 0.24 18.33
CA VAL A 342 -0.31 1.50 17.61
C VAL A 342 0.79 2.30 18.30
N HIS A 343 0.54 2.81 19.49
CA HIS A 343 1.47 3.66 20.23
C HIS A 343 2.22 2.90 21.32
N ASN A 344 1.55 2.00 22.04
CA ASN A 344 2.17 1.16 23.07
C ASN A 344 2.69 -0.16 22.48
N ILE A 345 3.75 -0.07 21.67
CA ILE A 345 4.38 -1.25 21.05
C ILE A 345 5.39 -1.85 22.03
N LEU A 346 5.08 -3.05 22.52
CA LEU A 346 5.90 -3.78 23.50
C LEU A 346 6.56 -5.01 22.86
N PRO A 347 7.72 -5.44 23.37
CA PRO A 347 8.36 -6.67 22.92
C PRO A 347 7.49 -7.90 23.25
N SER A 348 7.63 -8.98 22.49
CA SER A 348 6.87 -10.22 22.72
C SER A 348 7.14 -10.88 24.09
N SER A 349 8.25 -10.54 24.73
CA SER A 349 8.59 -10.99 26.09
C SER A 349 7.82 -10.28 27.20
N ASP A 350 7.23 -9.11 26.93
CA ASP A 350 6.41 -8.38 27.91
C ASP A 350 5.01 -8.99 27.95
N ALA A 351 4.54 -9.38 29.15
CA ALA A 351 3.22 -9.98 29.33
C ALA A 351 2.04 -9.08 28.91
N ARG A 352 2.25 -7.75 28.85
CA ARG A 352 1.26 -6.78 28.38
C ARG A 352 1.19 -6.68 26.87
N SER A 353 2.21 -7.20 26.15
CA SER A 353 2.28 -7.12 24.71
C SER A 353 1.14 -7.89 24.05
N THR A 354 0.50 -7.31 23.06
CA THR A 354 -0.53 -7.97 22.25
C THR A 354 0.02 -9.21 21.52
N ILE A 355 1.32 -9.25 21.27
CA ILE A 355 2.01 -10.38 20.63
C ILE A 355 2.76 -11.29 21.63
N ASN A 356 2.54 -11.10 22.94
CA ASN A 356 2.98 -12.08 23.92
C ASN A 356 2.23 -13.39 23.70
N HIS A 357 2.91 -14.51 23.93
CA HIS A 357 2.36 -15.85 23.74
C HIS A 357 0.98 -16.05 24.41
N SER A 358 0.80 -15.55 25.63
CA SER A 358 -0.45 -15.63 26.39
C SER A 358 -1.60 -14.80 25.78
N ASN A 359 -1.29 -13.78 24.98
CA ASN A 359 -2.27 -12.84 24.42
C ASN A 359 -2.62 -13.12 22.95
N LEU A 360 -1.91 -14.04 22.29
CA LEU A 360 -2.07 -14.29 20.84
C LEU A 360 -3.49 -14.72 20.48
N VAL A 361 -4.11 -15.59 21.27
CA VAL A 361 -5.50 -16.03 21.03
C VAL A 361 -6.45 -14.83 21.04
N LYS A 362 -6.31 -13.92 22.00
CA LYS A 362 -7.10 -12.69 22.09
C LYS A 362 -6.82 -11.77 20.89
N THR A 363 -5.58 -11.59 20.51
CA THR A 363 -5.16 -10.72 19.41
C THR A 363 -5.64 -11.25 18.06
N CYS A 364 -5.43 -12.53 17.76
CA CYS A 364 -5.92 -13.16 16.54
C CYS A 364 -7.45 -13.24 16.51
N GLY A 365 -8.08 -13.47 17.67
CA GLY A 365 -9.52 -13.61 17.87
C GLY A 365 -10.33 -12.37 17.52
N GLN A 366 -9.72 -11.19 17.50
CA GLN A 366 -10.39 -9.95 17.06
C GLN A 366 -10.91 -10.05 15.61
N CYS A 367 -10.21 -10.80 14.76
CA CYS A 367 -10.58 -10.98 13.36
C CYS A 367 -10.92 -12.44 13.01
N HIS A 368 -10.47 -13.41 13.84
CA HIS A 368 -10.67 -14.85 13.66
C HIS A 368 -11.49 -15.43 14.81
N PRO A 369 -12.83 -15.29 14.80
CA PRO A 369 -13.67 -15.82 15.88
C PRO A 369 -13.43 -17.34 16.10
N GLY A 370 -13.26 -17.74 17.36
CA GLY A 370 -13.01 -19.15 17.70
C GLY A 370 -11.60 -19.67 17.39
N VAL A 371 -10.64 -18.77 17.18
CA VAL A 371 -9.23 -19.13 16.95
C VAL A 371 -8.68 -19.93 18.14
N THR A 372 -7.98 -21.04 17.83
CA THR A 372 -7.33 -21.89 18.85
C THR A 372 -5.90 -21.46 19.14
N GLU A 373 -5.36 -21.90 20.28
CA GLU A 373 -3.96 -21.67 20.61
C GLU A 373 -3.01 -22.24 19.57
N LYS A 374 -3.31 -23.45 19.04
CA LYS A 374 -2.50 -24.08 17.97
C LYS A 374 -2.39 -23.22 16.72
N PHE A 375 -3.45 -22.51 16.36
CA PHE A 375 -3.42 -21.58 15.23
C PHE A 375 -2.66 -20.30 15.58
N ALA A 376 -2.94 -19.72 16.75
CA ALA A 376 -2.37 -18.46 17.19
C ALA A 376 -0.84 -18.52 17.37
N LEU A 377 -0.31 -19.68 17.78
CA LEU A 377 1.13 -19.90 17.93
C LEU A 377 1.91 -19.97 16.61
N GLY A 378 1.22 -20.04 15.48
CA GLY A 378 1.87 -20.01 14.17
C GLY A 378 2.56 -18.66 13.91
N LYS A 379 3.84 -18.70 13.49
CA LYS A 379 4.64 -17.51 13.19
C LYS A 379 4.10 -16.78 11.96
N VAL A 380 3.83 -15.48 12.06
CA VAL A 380 3.46 -14.62 10.92
C VAL A 380 4.70 -14.22 10.13
N HIS A 381 5.79 -13.89 10.84
CA HIS A 381 7.07 -13.55 10.24
C HIS A 381 7.90 -14.83 10.06
N VAL A 382 7.72 -15.50 8.92
CA VAL A 382 8.47 -16.71 8.60
C VAL A 382 9.55 -16.37 7.59
N ASP A 383 10.79 -16.39 8.02
CA ASP A 383 11.94 -16.41 7.11
C ASP A 383 12.29 -17.87 6.81
N ALA A 384 11.52 -18.45 5.88
CA ALA A 384 11.62 -19.87 5.52
C ALA A 384 13.06 -20.34 5.17
N PRO A 385 13.93 -19.51 4.56
CA PRO A 385 15.33 -19.89 4.33
C PRO A 385 16.16 -20.10 5.61
N LEU A 386 15.82 -19.43 6.70
CA LEU A 386 16.64 -19.37 7.92
C LEU A 386 16.01 -20.08 9.13
N SER A 387 14.69 -20.35 9.10
CA SER A 387 14.00 -20.96 10.24
C SER A 387 14.17 -22.48 10.29
N ALA A 388 14.44 -23.02 11.48
CA ALA A 388 14.62 -24.45 11.74
C ALA A 388 13.34 -25.17 12.21
N ASP A 389 12.19 -24.46 12.30
CA ASP A 389 10.92 -25.06 12.69
C ASP A 389 10.39 -26.04 11.63
N THR A 390 9.64 -27.07 12.08
CA THR A 390 9.13 -28.17 11.24
C THR A 390 8.38 -27.67 10.00
N GLY A 391 7.53 -26.64 10.14
CA GLY A 391 6.76 -26.10 9.02
C GLY A 391 7.66 -25.45 7.96
N SER A 392 8.63 -24.64 8.37
CA SER A 392 9.58 -24.00 7.46
C SER A 392 10.49 -25.01 6.78
N VAL A 393 10.92 -26.06 7.49
CA VAL A 393 11.69 -27.16 6.90
C VAL A 393 10.87 -27.89 5.84
N ALA A 394 9.61 -28.25 6.15
CA ALA A 394 8.71 -28.90 5.22
C ALA A 394 8.46 -28.06 3.96
N VAL A 395 8.17 -26.76 4.10
CA VAL A 395 7.98 -25.84 2.96
C VAL A 395 9.23 -25.75 2.08
N ARG A 396 10.43 -25.71 2.68
CA ARG A 396 11.69 -25.72 1.91
C ARG A 396 11.86 -26.99 1.09
N TRP A 397 11.55 -28.15 1.66
CA TRP A 397 11.64 -29.43 0.93
C TRP A 397 10.61 -29.52 -0.18
N ILE A 398 9.36 -29.12 0.08
CA ILE A 398 8.30 -29.04 -0.94
C ILE A 398 8.74 -28.15 -2.10
N ARG A 399 9.27 -26.97 -1.80
CA ARG A 399 9.77 -26.05 -2.83
C ARG A 399 10.88 -26.67 -3.66
N LYS A 400 11.88 -27.31 -3.03
CA LYS A 400 12.98 -27.98 -3.76
C LYS A 400 12.45 -29.11 -4.63
N LEU A 401 11.54 -29.94 -4.08
CA LEU A 401 10.92 -31.03 -4.82
C LEU A 401 10.19 -30.51 -6.06
N TYR A 402 9.31 -29.53 -5.89
CA TYR A 402 8.55 -28.96 -7.02
C TYR A 402 9.44 -28.28 -8.04
N LEU A 403 10.46 -27.52 -7.63
CA LEU A 403 11.41 -26.94 -8.58
C LEU A 403 12.17 -27.99 -9.37
N GLY A 404 12.62 -29.06 -8.71
CA GLY A 404 13.23 -30.22 -9.38
C GLY A 404 12.27 -30.90 -10.35
N MET A 405 11.03 -31.11 -9.92
CA MET A 405 9.95 -31.72 -10.71
C MET A 405 9.59 -30.86 -11.93
N ILE A 406 9.42 -29.54 -11.74
CA ILE A 406 9.17 -28.60 -12.84
C ILE A 406 10.29 -28.68 -13.87
N PHE A 407 11.56 -28.64 -13.41
CA PHE A 407 12.70 -28.69 -14.32
C PHE A 407 12.78 -30.03 -15.11
N ALA A 408 12.56 -31.15 -14.41
CA ALA A 408 12.59 -32.47 -15.02
C ALA A 408 11.42 -32.68 -15.99
N VAL A 409 10.19 -32.40 -15.56
CA VAL A 409 8.97 -32.63 -16.37
C VAL A 409 8.94 -31.69 -17.57
N ILE A 410 9.06 -30.37 -17.33
CA ILE A 410 8.99 -29.39 -18.43
C ILE A 410 10.18 -29.52 -19.37
N GLY A 411 11.37 -29.78 -18.85
CA GLY A 411 12.57 -30.03 -19.67
C GLY A 411 12.43 -31.25 -20.56
N SER A 412 11.90 -32.36 -20.03
CA SER A 412 11.62 -33.57 -20.82
C SER A 412 10.53 -33.35 -21.88
N MET A 413 9.45 -32.62 -21.52
CA MET A 413 8.39 -32.25 -22.46
C MET A 413 8.91 -31.37 -23.61
N LEU A 414 9.69 -30.36 -23.31
CA LEU A 414 10.33 -29.51 -24.36
C LEU A 414 11.22 -30.31 -25.29
N LEU A 415 12.08 -31.18 -24.74
CA LEU A 415 12.96 -32.02 -25.52
C LEU A 415 12.18 -32.99 -26.43
N HIS A 416 11.17 -33.66 -25.86
CA HIS A 416 10.25 -34.53 -26.57
C HIS A 416 9.59 -33.80 -27.76
N ASN A 417 8.95 -32.67 -27.50
CA ASN A 417 8.25 -31.90 -28.52
C ASN A 417 9.22 -31.36 -29.60
N LEU A 418 10.42 -30.94 -29.24
CA LEU A 418 11.42 -30.45 -30.18
C LEU A 418 11.88 -31.55 -31.13
N ILE A 419 12.09 -32.78 -30.62
CA ILE A 419 12.50 -33.93 -31.44
C ILE A 419 11.41 -34.28 -32.46
N ILE A 420 10.13 -34.35 -32.00
CA ILE A 420 8.99 -34.65 -32.88
C ILE A 420 8.78 -33.54 -33.89
N TRP A 421 8.75 -32.29 -33.47
CA TRP A 421 8.57 -31.12 -34.33
C TRP A 421 9.61 -31.07 -35.47
N ARG A 422 10.89 -31.24 -35.11
CA ARG A 422 11.99 -31.24 -36.10
C ARG A 422 11.71 -32.22 -37.21
N ARG A 423 11.33 -33.46 -36.91
CA ARG A 423 11.14 -34.51 -37.93
C ARG A 423 9.82 -34.31 -38.71
N LYS A 424 8.71 -33.96 -38.08
CA LYS A 424 7.45 -33.63 -38.75
C LYS A 424 7.58 -32.43 -39.68
N ALA A 425 8.29 -31.38 -39.28
CA ALA A 425 8.55 -30.19 -40.10
C ALA A 425 9.36 -30.54 -41.38
N LEU A 426 10.28 -31.51 -41.29
CA LEU A 426 11.06 -32.00 -42.46
C LEU A 426 10.27 -32.91 -43.41
N LEU A 427 9.24 -33.60 -42.86
CA LEU A 427 8.47 -34.61 -43.64
C LEU A 427 7.13 -34.07 -44.13
N ARG A 428 6.83 -32.77 -43.97
CA ARG A 428 5.56 -32.08 -44.25
C ARG A 428 4.69 -32.76 -45.32
N ARG A 429 3.52 -33.31 -44.88
CA ARG A 429 2.53 -33.99 -45.74
C ARG A 429 1.27 -33.15 -45.89
N LYS A 430 0.53 -33.32 -47.03
CA LYS A 430 -0.81 -32.78 -47.24
C LYS A 430 -1.83 -33.82 -46.78
N HIS A 431 -2.86 -33.39 -46.04
CA HIS A 431 -3.91 -34.26 -45.54
C HIS A 431 -5.16 -34.16 -46.41
N GLU A 432 -5.87 -35.31 -46.59
CA GLU A 432 -7.15 -35.42 -47.27
C GLU A 432 -8.34 -35.09 -46.36
N HIS A 433 -9.55 -34.97 -46.94
CA HIS A 433 -10.71 -34.33 -46.33
C HIS A 433 -11.66 -35.27 -45.59
N LEU A 434 -11.36 -36.58 -45.41
CA LEU A 434 -12.22 -37.46 -44.67
C LEU A 434 -12.12 -37.18 -43.14
N LEU A 435 -13.26 -36.85 -42.49
CA LEU A 435 -13.31 -36.51 -41.07
C LEU A 435 -13.90 -37.68 -40.26
N VAL A 436 -13.29 -37.96 -39.12
CA VAL A 436 -13.77 -38.96 -38.14
C VAL A 436 -14.08 -38.30 -36.79
N GLU A 437 -15.07 -38.80 -36.07
CA GLU A 437 -15.44 -38.29 -34.75
C GLU A 437 -14.36 -38.66 -33.71
N ARG A 438 -13.77 -37.64 -33.10
CA ARG A 438 -12.75 -37.77 -32.05
C ARG A 438 -13.32 -37.52 -30.65
N MET A 439 -14.21 -36.52 -30.53
CA MET A 439 -14.80 -36.10 -29.26
C MET A 439 -16.32 -35.97 -29.36
N SER A 440 -17.02 -36.73 -28.51
CA SER A 440 -18.49 -36.61 -28.39
C SER A 440 -18.88 -35.24 -27.81
N LEU A 441 -20.12 -34.82 -28.04
CA LEU A 441 -20.65 -33.56 -27.53
C LEU A 441 -20.48 -33.41 -26.00
N HIS A 442 -20.66 -34.48 -25.23
CA HIS A 442 -20.45 -34.51 -23.79
C HIS A 442 -18.98 -34.21 -23.42
N GLN A 443 -18.03 -34.79 -24.14
CA GLN A 443 -16.59 -34.58 -23.92
C GLN A 443 -16.20 -33.16 -24.26
N ARG A 444 -16.73 -32.58 -25.34
CA ARG A 444 -16.48 -31.19 -25.72
C ARG A 444 -16.94 -30.19 -24.68
N TRP A 445 -18.17 -30.36 -24.15
CA TRP A 445 -18.66 -29.48 -23.08
C TRP A 445 -17.84 -29.60 -21.80
N GLN A 446 -17.44 -30.79 -21.40
CA GLN A 446 -16.52 -30.99 -20.27
C GLN A 446 -15.20 -30.28 -20.51
N HIS A 447 -14.65 -30.40 -21.71
CA HIS A 447 -13.40 -29.75 -22.09
C HIS A 447 -13.52 -28.21 -22.08
N VAL A 448 -14.60 -27.64 -22.65
CA VAL A 448 -14.82 -26.19 -22.65
C VAL A 448 -14.94 -25.63 -21.24
N ILE A 449 -15.69 -26.26 -20.35
CA ILE A 449 -15.82 -25.83 -18.96
C ILE A 449 -14.48 -26.00 -18.22
N LEU A 450 -13.76 -27.08 -18.47
CA LEU A 450 -12.46 -27.35 -17.89
C LEU A 450 -11.46 -26.26 -18.26
N PHE A 451 -11.25 -25.99 -19.55
CA PHE A 451 -10.23 -25.02 -19.97
C PHE A 451 -10.59 -23.59 -19.63
N THR A 452 -11.85 -23.18 -19.73
CA THR A 452 -12.28 -21.82 -19.36
C THR A 452 -12.10 -21.56 -17.87
N SER A 453 -12.49 -22.52 -17.02
CA SER A 453 -12.25 -22.42 -15.58
C SER A 453 -10.75 -22.46 -15.24
N PHE A 454 -9.97 -23.32 -15.91
CA PHE A 454 -8.53 -23.41 -15.71
C PHE A 454 -7.82 -22.10 -16.08
N ILE A 455 -8.07 -21.53 -17.26
CA ILE A 455 -7.46 -20.27 -17.68
C ILE A 455 -7.84 -19.14 -16.72
N THR A 456 -9.12 -19.07 -16.29
CA THR A 456 -9.58 -18.09 -15.31
C THR A 456 -8.83 -18.24 -13.97
N LEU A 457 -8.62 -19.47 -13.51
CA LEU A 457 -7.87 -19.77 -12.28
C LEU A 457 -6.39 -19.39 -12.41
N VAL A 458 -5.75 -19.65 -13.53
CA VAL A 458 -4.37 -19.26 -13.81
C VAL A 458 -4.23 -17.74 -13.75
N ILE A 459 -5.05 -17.02 -14.50
CA ILE A 459 -5.01 -15.55 -14.57
C ILE A 459 -5.25 -14.94 -13.19
N THR A 460 -6.34 -15.34 -12.53
CA THR A 460 -6.69 -14.78 -11.22
C THR A 460 -5.74 -15.22 -10.12
N GLY A 461 -5.25 -16.46 -10.15
CA GLY A 461 -4.31 -17.00 -9.17
C GLY A 461 -2.95 -16.31 -9.22
N PHE A 462 -2.37 -16.13 -10.40
CA PHE A 462 -1.13 -15.38 -10.53
C PHE A 462 -1.30 -13.90 -10.22
N ALA A 463 -2.43 -13.27 -10.57
CA ALA A 463 -2.73 -11.90 -10.17
C ALA A 463 -2.91 -11.73 -8.65
N LEU A 464 -3.41 -12.75 -7.95
CA LEU A 464 -3.46 -12.79 -6.49
C LEU A 464 -2.06 -12.93 -5.87
N LYS A 465 -1.19 -13.73 -6.48
CA LYS A 465 0.17 -13.98 -5.98
C LYS A 465 1.14 -12.84 -6.30
N PHE A 466 1.00 -12.22 -7.47
CA PHE A 466 1.88 -11.17 -7.98
C PHE A 466 1.07 -9.88 -8.28
N PRO A 467 0.54 -9.22 -7.24
CA PRO A 467 -0.38 -8.09 -7.41
C PRO A 467 0.25 -6.87 -8.09
N ASP A 468 1.58 -6.71 -7.97
CA ASP A 468 2.34 -5.60 -8.53
C ASP A 468 2.80 -5.87 -9.99
N SER A 469 2.45 -7.02 -10.56
CA SER A 469 2.80 -7.37 -11.94
C SER A 469 2.02 -6.55 -12.96
N TRP A 470 2.62 -6.33 -14.13
CA TRP A 470 1.99 -5.58 -15.22
C TRP A 470 0.63 -6.17 -15.64
N PHE A 471 0.50 -7.51 -15.66
CA PHE A 471 -0.74 -8.17 -16.05
C PHE A 471 -1.83 -8.05 -14.97
N ALA A 472 -1.46 -8.06 -13.69
CA ALA A 472 -2.40 -7.85 -12.59
C ALA A 472 -2.96 -6.42 -12.61
N ASN A 473 -2.13 -5.44 -12.97
CA ASN A 473 -2.52 -4.05 -13.18
C ASN A 473 -3.42 -3.90 -14.42
N LEU A 474 -3.09 -4.61 -15.53
CA LEU A 474 -3.90 -4.62 -16.76
C LEU A 474 -5.32 -5.15 -16.51
N LEU A 475 -5.49 -6.15 -15.65
CA LEU A 475 -6.80 -6.70 -15.30
C LEU A 475 -7.68 -5.69 -14.56
N GLY A 476 -7.11 -4.68 -13.88
CA GLY A 476 -7.85 -3.62 -13.18
C GLY A 476 -8.84 -4.09 -12.10
N MET A 477 -8.84 -5.38 -11.77
CA MET A 477 -9.77 -5.98 -10.83
C MET A 477 -9.37 -5.70 -9.40
N SER A 478 -10.33 -5.29 -8.55
CA SER A 478 -10.11 -5.23 -7.10
C SER A 478 -9.85 -6.63 -6.52
N GLU A 479 -9.18 -6.69 -5.36
CA GLU A 479 -8.92 -7.96 -4.65
C GLU A 479 -10.19 -8.78 -4.45
N LYS A 480 -11.28 -8.13 -4.03
CA LYS A 480 -12.57 -8.78 -3.79
C LYS A 480 -13.09 -9.46 -5.05
N VAL A 481 -13.05 -8.77 -6.19
CA VAL A 481 -13.50 -9.33 -7.47
C VAL A 481 -12.60 -10.48 -7.90
N ARG A 482 -11.28 -10.32 -7.86
CA ARG A 482 -10.31 -11.40 -8.16
C ARG A 482 -10.54 -12.63 -7.30
N GLY A 483 -10.70 -12.45 -5.99
CA GLY A 483 -10.94 -13.54 -5.05
C GLY A 483 -12.26 -14.27 -5.27
N ILE A 484 -13.33 -13.57 -5.60
CA ILE A 484 -14.63 -14.17 -5.93
C ILE A 484 -14.52 -14.93 -7.25
N THR A 485 -13.96 -14.32 -8.31
CA THR A 485 -13.80 -14.93 -9.63
C THR A 485 -12.96 -16.22 -9.53
N HIS A 486 -11.85 -16.19 -8.77
CA HIS A 486 -11.01 -17.36 -8.52
C HIS A 486 -11.80 -18.51 -7.85
N ARG A 487 -12.60 -18.21 -6.83
CA ARG A 487 -13.42 -19.22 -6.12
C ARG A 487 -14.52 -19.77 -7.00
N VAL A 488 -15.22 -18.93 -7.77
CA VAL A 488 -16.26 -19.36 -8.70
C VAL A 488 -15.67 -20.29 -9.75
N ALA A 489 -14.55 -19.91 -10.37
CA ALA A 489 -13.85 -20.77 -11.33
C ALA A 489 -13.36 -22.09 -10.69
N GLY A 490 -12.91 -22.05 -9.43
CA GLY A 490 -12.54 -23.24 -8.67
C GLY A 490 -13.72 -24.18 -8.43
N VAL A 491 -14.87 -23.65 -8.08
CA VAL A 491 -16.12 -24.46 -7.92
C VAL A 491 -16.54 -25.09 -9.25
N LEU A 492 -16.45 -24.33 -10.35
CA LEU A 492 -16.75 -24.86 -11.69
C LEU A 492 -15.79 -25.98 -12.09
N LEU A 493 -14.49 -25.80 -11.83
CA LEU A 493 -13.46 -26.80 -12.10
C LEU A 493 -13.70 -28.10 -11.29
N ILE A 494 -13.99 -27.96 -10.01
CA ILE A 494 -14.33 -29.11 -9.14
C ILE A 494 -15.63 -29.77 -9.63
N GLY A 495 -16.64 -28.95 -9.99
CA GLY A 495 -17.93 -29.46 -10.49
C GLY A 495 -17.78 -30.28 -11.76
N VAL A 496 -17.00 -29.80 -12.74
CA VAL A 496 -16.75 -30.57 -13.97
C VAL A 496 -15.93 -31.84 -13.71
N GLY A 497 -14.98 -31.78 -12.76
CA GLY A 497 -14.22 -32.96 -12.32
C GLY A 497 -15.10 -34.03 -11.67
N LEU A 498 -16.02 -33.63 -10.78
CA LEU A 498 -17.01 -34.53 -10.17
C LEU A 498 -17.97 -35.11 -11.22
N TYR A 499 -18.43 -34.30 -12.16
CA TYR A 499 -19.23 -34.74 -13.29
C TYR A 499 -18.48 -35.78 -14.16
N HIS A 500 -17.18 -35.51 -14.44
CA HIS A 500 -16.32 -36.43 -15.18
C HIS A 500 -16.17 -37.78 -14.44
N MET A 501 -15.93 -37.77 -13.13
CA MET A 501 -15.87 -38.96 -12.30
C MET A 501 -17.19 -39.75 -12.36
N PHE A 502 -18.32 -39.06 -12.26
CA PHE A 502 -19.64 -39.69 -12.44
C PHE A 502 -19.79 -40.28 -13.85
N TYR A 503 -19.41 -39.55 -14.89
CA TYR A 503 -19.46 -39.97 -16.28
C TYR A 503 -18.65 -41.26 -16.52
N VAL A 504 -17.39 -41.32 -16.07
CA VAL A 504 -16.53 -42.50 -16.26
C VAL A 504 -16.93 -43.68 -15.36
N ALA A 505 -17.60 -43.45 -14.23
CA ALA A 505 -18.05 -44.49 -13.34
C ALA A 505 -19.37 -45.14 -13.80
N PHE A 506 -20.34 -44.34 -14.27
CA PHE A 506 -21.73 -44.81 -14.44
C PHE A 506 -22.21 -44.89 -15.91
N ARG A 507 -21.57 -44.12 -16.84
CA ARG A 507 -21.96 -44.19 -18.26
C ARG A 507 -21.15 -45.22 -19.00
N LYS A 508 -21.79 -45.97 -19.92
CA LYS A 508 -21.10 -47.02 -20.71
C LYS A 508 -19.92 -46.45 -21.51
N ASP A 509 -20.14 -45.32 -22.19
CA ASP A 509 -19.13 -44.65 -22.99
C ASP A 509 -17.99 -44.08 -22.12
N GLY A 510 -18.34 -43.57 -20.94
CA GLY A 510 -17.38 -43.10 -19.95
C GLY A 510 -16.48 -44.21 -19.41
N ARG A 511 -17.09 -45.40 -19.12
CA ARG A 511 -16.30 -46.57 -18.66
C ARG A 511 -15.33 -47.06 -19.74
N ARG A 512 -15.76 -47.08 -21.00
CA ARG A 512 -14.88 -47.42 -22.11
C ARG A 512 -13.75 -46.42 -22.21
N LEU A 513 -14.07 -45.12 -22.14
CA LEU A 513 -13.09 -44.04 -22.14
C LEU A 513 -12.05 -44.22 -21.02
N LEU A 514 -12.48 -44.53 -19.80
CA LEU A 514 -11.55 -44.75 -18.68
C LEU A 514 -10.63 -45.92 -18.93
N LEU A 515 -11.18 -47.04 -19.45
CA LEU A 515 -10.38 -48.25 -19.79
C LEU A 515 -9.33 -47.93 -20.88
N ASP A 516 -9.70 -47.13 -21.88
CA ASP A 516 -8.78 -46.71 -22.95
C ASP A 516 -7.66 -45.78 -22.41
N PHE A 517 -7.89 -45.00 -21.34
CA PHE A 517 -6.91 -44.17 -20.68
C PHE A 517 -6.04 -44.88 -19.66
N LEU A 518 -6.37 -46.16 -19.28
CA LEU A 518 -5.54 -46.86 -18.31
C LEU A 518 -4.10 -47.04 -18.85
N PRO A 519 -3.08 -46.68 -18.06
CA PRO A 519 -1.70 -46.88 -18.47
C PRO A 519 -1.35 -48.37 -18.49
N THR A 520 -0.59 -48.77 -19.49
CA THR A 520 -0.11 -50.14 -19.67
C THR A 520 1.41 -50.15 -19.73
N PRO A 521 2.08 -51.28 -19.42
CA PRO A 521 3.53 -51.38 -19.60
C PRO A 521 3.99 -51.12 -21.03
N LYS A 522 3.11 -51.35 -22.01
CA LYS A 522 3.38 -51.06 -23.44
C LYS A 522 3.55 -49.57 -23.67
N ASP A 523 2.83 -48.69 -22.94
CA ASP A 523 2.95 -47.25 -23.13
C ASP A 523 4.40 -46.71 -22.89
N ALA A 524 5.13 -47.32 -21.95
CA ALA A 524 6.51 -46.98 -21.69
C ALA A 524 7.44 -47.40 -22.83
N THR A 525 7.24 -48.61 -23.38
CA THR A 525 8.03 -49.09 -24.53
C THR A 525 7.70 -48.32 -25.80
N ASP A 526 6.44 -47.96 -25.99
CA ASP A 526 5.95 -47.15 -27.10
C ASP A 526 6.52 -45.72 -27.04
N ALA A 527 6.60 -45.11 -25.83
CA ALA A 527 7.23 -43.80 -25.64
C ALA A 527 8.74 -43.82 -26.10
N ILE A 528 9.47 -44.84 -25.65
CA ILE A 528 10.87 -45.02 -26.04
C ILE A 528 10.98 -45.30 -27.56
N GLY A 529 10.13 -46.19 -28.08
CA GLY A 529 10.11 -46.56 -29.52
C GLY A 529 9.79 -45.32 -30.39
N THR A 530 8.88 -44.46 -29.95
CA THR A 530 8.52 -43.22 -30.63
C THR A 530 9.70 -42.25 -30.66
N MET A 531 10.42 -42.07 -29.55
CA MET A 531 11.61 -41.24 -29.52
C MET A 531 12.71 -41.75 -30.44
N LEU A 532 12.96 -43.06 -30.42
CA LEU A 532 13.93 -43.67 -31.32
C LEU A 532 13.58 -43.51 -32.81
N TYR A 533 12.26 -43.61 -33.13
CA TYR A 533 11.79 -43.35 -34.50
C TYR A 533 12.02 -41.89 -34.92
N TYR A 534 11.64 -40.91 -34.08
CA TYR A 534 11.81 -39.50 -34.41
C TYR A 534 13.29 -39.05 -34.42
N LEU A 535 14.17 -39.74 -33.70
CA LEU A 535 15.61 -39.56 -33.76
C LEU A 535 16.25 -40.25 -35.01
N GLY A 536 15.48 -41.07 -35.75
CA GLY A 536 15.97 -41.79 -36.92
C GLY A 536 16.74 -43.08 -36.58
N LEU A 537 16.65 -43.54 -35.33
CA LEU A 537 17.33 -44.76 -34.84
C LEU A 537 16.46 -46.01 -35.00
N ARG A 538 15.18 -45.80 -35.33
CA ARG A 538 14.21 -46.90 -35.63
C ARG A 538 13.48 -46.59 -36.94
N GLY A 539 13.21 -47.64 -37.77
CA GLY A 539 12.60 -47.46 -39.09
C GLY A 539 11.08 -47.30 -39.05
N ASP A 540 10.41 -47.92 -38.07
CA ASP A 540 8.97 -47.98 -37.96
C ASP A 540 8.48 -47.23 -36.68
N LYS A 541 7.38 -46.46 -36.81
CA LYS A 541 6.72 -45.78 -35.70
C LYS A 541 5.86 -46.84 -34.97
N PRO A 542 5.84 -46.87 -33.61
CA PRO A 542 4.90 -47.68 -32.88
C PRO A 542 3.45 -47.28 -33.20
N GLU A 543 2.59 -48.30 -33.36
CA GLU A 543 1.14 -48.08 -33.57
C GLU A 543 0.40 -48.05 -32.25
N PHE A 544 -0.48 -47.06 -32.13
CA PHE A 544 -1.30 -46.85 -30.90
C PHE A 544 -2.75 -47.23 -31.12
N ARG A 545 -3.42 -47.50 -30.00
CA ARG A 545 -4.88 -47.62 -29.93
C ARG A 545 -5.49 -46.24 -29.89
N ARG A 546 -6.74 -46.12 -29.42
CA ARG A 546 -7.51 -44.87 -29.35
C ARG A 546 -6.76 -43.72 -28.66
N PHE A 547 -5.90 -44.00 -27.69
CA PHE A 547 -5.05 -43.02 -27.01
C PHE A 547 -3.61 -43.50 -26.97
N ASN A 548 -2.70 -42.61 -27.30
CA ASN A 548 -1.27 -42.84 -27.20
C ASN A 548 -0.74 -42.57 -25.77
N TYR A 549 0.51 -42.93 -25.52
CA TYR A 549 1.15 -42.73 -24.20
C TYR A 549 1.15 -41.28 -23.73
N ALA A 550 1.26 -40.32 -24.64
CA ALA A 550 1.33 -38.89 -24.34
C ALA A 550 -0.04 -38.38 -23.85
N GLU A 551 -1.12 -38.72 -24.54
CA GLU A 551 -2.50 -38.40 -24.17
C GLU A 551 -2.90 -39.05 -22.83
N LYS A 552 -2.48 -40.28 -22.58
CA LYS A 552 -2.69 -40.95 -21.30
C LYS A 552 -1.94 -40.27 -20.16
N ALA A 553 -0.67 -39.90 -20.38
CA ALA A 553 0.10 -39.18 -19.39
C ALA A 553 -0.54 -37.81 -19.04
N GLU A 554 -1.01 -37.08 -20.05
CA GLU A 554 -1.71 -35.80 -19.86
C GLU A 554 -3.01 -35.94 -19.07
N TYR A 555 -3.83 -36.93 -19.41
CA TYR A 555 -5.07 -37.22 -18.68
C TYR A 555 -4.80 -37.49 -17.20
N TRP A 556 -3.88 -38.38 -16.87
CA TRP A 556 -3.58 -38.74 -15.48
C TRP A 556 -2.88 -37.61 -14.72
N ALA A 557 -2.06 -36.78 -15.39
CA ALA A 557 -1.48 -35.59 -14.82
C ALA A 557 -2.58 -34.56 -14.46
N LEU A 558 -3.58 -34.39 -15.35
CA LEU A 558 -4.74 -33.55 -15.08
C LEU A 558 -5.57 -34.06 -13.89
N VAL A 559 -5.85 -35.36 -13.84
CA VAL A 559 -6.60 -35.99 -12.72
C VAL A 559 -5.86 -35.75 -11.40
N TRP A 560 -4.56 -36.04 -11.36
CA TRP A 560 -3.71 -35.78 -10.19
C TRP A 560 -3.71 -34.32 -9.78
N GLY A 561 -3.42 -33.43 -10.72
CA GLY A 561 -3.37 -31.97 -10.48
C GLY A 561 -4.70 -31.44 -9.96
N LEU A 562 -5.83 -31.94 -10.49
CA LEU A 562 -7.16 -31.54 -10.02
C LEU A 562 -7.37 -31.91 -8.54
N PHE A 563 -7.00 -33.14 -8.10
CA PHE A 563 -7.10 -33.52 -6.69
C PHE A 563 -6.22 -32.65 -5.79
N VAL A 564 -4.98 -32.41 -6.19
CA VAL A 564 -4.04 -31.57 -5.42
C VAL A 564 -4.54 -30.13 -5.33
N MET A 565 -4.95 -29.55 -6.45
CA MET A 565 -5.43 -28.16 -6.51
C MET A 565 -6.77 -27.98 -5.78
N ALA A 566 -7.70 -28.90 -5.91
CA ALA A 566 -8.97 -28.86 -5.19
C ALA A 566 -8.76 -29.00 -3.68
N GLY A 567 -7.98 -29.98 -3.24
CA GLY A 567 -7.70 -30.21 -1.83
C GLY A 567 -7.01 -29.02 -1.17
N THR A 568 -5.93 -28.54 -1.76
CA THR A 568 -5.20 -27.36 -1.25
C THR A 568 -6.04 -26.09 -1.37
N GLY A 569 -6.81 -25.91 -2.44
CA GLY A 569 -7.71 -24.78 -2.64
C GLY A 569 -8.81 -24.70 -1.59
N ILE A 570 -9.45 -25.81 -1.25
CA ILE A 570 -10.45 -25.91 -0.18
C ILE A 570 -9.82 -25.59 1.18
N MET A 571 -8.65 -26.13 1.48
CA MET A 571 -7.91 -25.79 2.71
C MET A 571 -7.64 -24.30 2.81
N LEU A 572 -7.23 -23.66 1.72
CA LEU A 572 -6.94 -22.23 1.65
C LEU A 572 -8.21 -21.37 1.68
N TRP A 573 -9.35 -21.88 1.22
CA TRP A 573 -10.63 -21.19 1.34
C TRP A 573 -11.19 -21.29 2.77
N ALA A 574 -11.14 -22.44 3.38
CA ALA A 574 -11.67 -22.71 4.71
C ALA A 574 -10.62 -22.57 5.84
N LYS A 575 -9.73 -21.58 5.74
CA LYS A 575 -8.56 -21.40 6.66
C LYS A 575 -8.91 -21.43 8.14
N ILE A 576 -10.03 -20.81 8.51
CA ILE A 576 -10.48 -20.75 9.91
C ILE A 576 -10.82 -22.15 10.40
N SER A 577 -11.67 -22.88 9.66
CA SER A 577 -12.06 -24.24 10.00
C SER A 577 -10.88 -25.21 10.02
N VAL A 578 -9.97 -25.09 9.04
CA VAL A 578 -8.74 -25.87 8.99
C VAL A 578 -7.83 -25.54 10.17
N GLY A 579 -7.73 -24.27 10.56
CA GLY A 579 -6.94 -23.83 11.72
C GLY A 579 -7.47 -24.32 13.07
N HIS A 580 -8.74 -24.70 13.15
CA HIS A 580 -9.27 -25.37 14.35
C HIS A 580 -8.80 -26.83 14.47
N LEU A 581 -8.55 -27.50 13.33
CA LEU A 581 -8.20 -28.90 13.27
C LEU A 581 -6.69 -29.12 13.20
N LEU A 582 -6.00 -28.32 12.40
CA LEU A 582 -4.59 -28.47 12.06
C LEU A 582 -3.75 -27.29 12.55
N ALA A 583 -2.48 -27.54 12.81
CA ALA A 583 -1.51 -26.48 13.08
C ALA A 583 -1.36 -25.58 11.84
N ARG A 584 -1.09 -24.30 12.07
CA ARG A 584 -1.02 -23.30 11.01
C ARG A 584 -0.04 -23.64 9.88
N TRP A 585 1.08 -24.28 10.18
CA TRP A 585 2.09 -24.64 9.18
C TRP A 585 1.56 -25.58 8.06
N TRP A 586 0.43 -26.27 8.29
CA TRP A 586 -0.28 -27.00 7.23
C TRP A 586 -0.86 -26.07 6.16
N LEU A 587 -1.32 -24.88 6.54
CA LEU A 587 -1.77 -23.87 5.58
C LEU A 587 -0.60 -23.29 4.78
N ASP A 588 0.58 -23.17 5.40
CA ASP A 588 1.79 -22.73 4.70
C ASP A 588 2.24 -23.78 3.67
N ILE A 589 2.16 -25.07 4.03
CA ILE A 589 2.38 -26.18 3.10
C ILE A 589 1.35 -26.17 1.96
N ALA A 590 0.06 -26.05 2.29
CA ALA A 590 -1.01 -26.02 1.28
C ALA A 590 -0.80 -24.84 0.31
N THR A 591 -0.37 -23.68 0.81
CA THR A 591 -0.05 -22.52 -0.02
C THR A 591 1.13 -22.79 -0.97
N ALA A 592 2.18 -23.44 -0.47
CA ALA A 592 3.34 -23.79 -1.28
C ALA A 592 2.98 -24.80 -2.37
N ILE A 593 2.28 -25.88 -2.01
CA ILE A 593 1.82 -26.91 -2.97
C ILE A 593 0.92 -26.26 -4.02
N HIS A 594 -0.11 -25.52 -3.60
CA HIS A 594 -1.06 -24.86 -4.50
C HIS A 594 -0.36 -23.95 -5.54
N LEU A 595 0.61 -23.17 -5.10
CA LEU A 595 1.37 -22.28 -5.98
C LEU A 595 2.23 -23.06 -6.98
N TYR A 596 3.04 -24.02 -6.49
CA TYR A 596 3.97 -24.73 -7.35
C TYR A 596 3.28 -25.70 -8.29
N GLU A 597 2.20 -26.33 -7.85
CA GLU A 597 1.33 -27.15 -8.72
C GLU A 597 0.67 -26.28 -9.79
N ALA A 598 0.18 -25.08 -9.45
CA ALA A 598 -0.37 -24.16 -10.45
C ALA A 598 0.68 -23.75 -11.51
N ILE A 599 1.94 -23.54 -11.10
CA ILE A 599 3.05 -23.26 -12.04
C ILE A 599 3.31 -24.48 -12.92
N LEU A 600 3.44 -25.67 -12.34
CA LEU A 600 3.69 -26.92 -13.07
C LEU A 600 2.58 -27.21 -14.07
N ALA A 601 1.32 -27.16 -13.64
CA ALA A 601 0.17 -27.39 -14.50
C ALA A 601 0.09 -26.36 -15.65
N THR A 602 0.30 -25.08 -15.36
CA THR A 602 0.31 -24.03 -16.38
C THR A 602 1.41 -24.28 -17.43
N LEU A 603 2.62 -24.59 -16.99
CA LEU A 603 3.75 -24.86 -17.89
C LEU A 603 3.52 -26.14 -18.69
N ALA A 604 2.97 -27.19 -18.09
CA ALA A 604 2.63 -28.43 -18.80
C ALA A 604 1.59 -28.16 -19.90
N ILE A 605 0.53 -27.41 -19.63
CA ILE A 605 -0.45 -27.03 -20.64
C ILE A 605 0.19 -26.20 -21.75
N VAL A 606 1.00 -25.20 -21.45
CA VAL A 606 1.63 -24.32 -22.45
C VAL A 606 2.67 -25.11 -23.31
N VAL A 607 3.47 -25.97 -22.68
CA VAL A 607 4.58 -26.64 -23.37
C VAL A 607 4.11 -27.91 -24.08
N TRP A 608 3.20 -28.66 -23.47
CA TRP A 608 2.80 -29.97 -23.98
C TRP A 608 1.48 -29.90 -24.74
N HIS A 609 0.40 -29.48 -24.07
CA HIS A 609 -0.94 -29.45 -24.66
C HIS A 609 -1.03 -28.43 -25.82
N PHE A 610 -0.51 -27.20 -25.66
CA PHE A 610 -0.50 -26.23 -26.74
C PHE A 610 0.37 -26.64 -27.92
N TYR A 611 1.43 -27.43 -27.69
CA TYR A 611 2.17 -28.02 -28.78
C TYR A 611 1.25 -28.91 -29.63
N GLN A 612 0.52 -29.86 -29.02
CA GLN A 612 -0.39 -30.77 -29.70
C GLN A 612 -1.56 -30.06 -30.40
N VAL A 613 -2.00 -28.91 -29.85
CA VAL A 613 -3.16 -28.19 -30.38
C VAL A 613 -2.77 -27.17 -31.45
N PHE A 614 -1.66 -26.45 -31.29
CA PHE A 614 -1.33 -25.29 -32.14
C PHE A 614 -0.01 -25.45 -32.91
N PHE A 615 0.98 -26.14 -32.37
CA PHE A 615 2.34 -26.09 -32.89
C PHE A 615 2.80 -27.39 -33.58
N ASP A 616 2.00 -28.45 -33.49
CA ASP A 616 2.29 -29.67 -34.25
C ASP A 616 2.12 -29.40 -35.75
N PRO A 617 3.13 -29.65 -36.58
CA PRO A 617 3.07 -29.39 -38.01
C PRO A 617 1.93 -30.06 -38.75
N ASP A 618 1.42 -31.19 -38.25
CA ASP A 618 0.35 -31.95 -38.89
C ASP A 618 -1.03 -31.37 -38.68
N VAL A 619 -1.24 -30.53 -37.62
CA VAL A 619 -2.52 -29.91 -37.29
C VAL A 619 -2.52 -28.39 -37.38
N TYR A 620 -1.35 -27.78 -37.71
CA TYR A 620 -1.20 -26.34 -37.82
C TYR A 620 -2.24 -25.71 -38.79
N PRO A 621 -2.92 -24.59 -38.50
CA PRO A 621 -2.70 -23.67 -37.36
C PRO A 621 -3.34 -24.10 -36.04
N MET A 622 -4.31 -25.01 -36.04
CA MET A 622 -4.96 -25.49 -34.81
C MET A 622 -5.70 -26.82 -35.04
N ASN A 623 -5.66 -27.70 -34.05
CA ASN A 623 -6.53 -28.88 -33.98
C ASN A 623 -7.93 -28.46 -33.52
N TRP A 624 -8.95 -28.60 -34.39
CA TRP A 624 -10.32 -28.18 -34.13
C TRP A 624 -11.19 -29.22 -33.43
N ALA A 625 -10.68 -30.42 -33.15
CA ALA A 625 -11.45 -31.51 -32.53
C ALA A 625 -12.11 -31.12 -31.20
N TRP A 626 -11.58 -30.18 -30.45
CA TRP A 626 -12.22 -29.68 -29.22
C TRP A 626 -13.47 -28.85 -29.48
N TRP A 627 -13.63 -28.29 -30.69
CA TRP A 627 -14.77 -27.46 -31.09
C TRP A 627 -15.82 -28.23 -31.89
N ASP A 628 -15.43 -28.84 -33.01
CA ASP A 628 -16.34 -29.56 -33.90
C ASP A 628 -16.45 -31.09 -33.59
N GLY A 629 -15.53 -31.60 -32.79
CA GLY A 629 -15.47 -33.02 -32.41
C GLY A 629 -14.76 -33.91 -33.44
N LYS A 630 -14.27 -33.33 -34.54
CA LYS A 630 -13.79 -34.08 -35.69
C LYS A 630 -12.28 -33.94 -35.93
N MET A 631 -11.67 -34.95 -36.52
CA MET A 631 -10.28 -34.98 -36.91
C MET A 631 -10.13 -35.61 -38.29
N SER A 632 -9.10 -35.26 -39.10
CA SER A 632 -8.88 -35.94 -40.37
C SER A 632 -8.53 -37.40 -40.17
N TYR A 633 -9.07 -38.30 -40.99
CA TYR A 633 -8.84 -39.73 -40.90
C TYR A 633 -7.37 -40.07 -41.08
N GLU A 634 -6.67 -39.40 -41.98
CA GLU A 634 -5.25 -39.64 -42.20
C GLU A 634 -4.38 -39.32 -40.98
N HIS A 635 -4.65 -38.16 -40.35
CA HIS A 635 -3.99 -37.80 -39.09
C HIS A 635 -4.33 -38.81 -37.99
N TYR A 636 -5.62 -39.20 -37.88
CA TYR A 636 -6.04 -40.23 -36.92
C TYR A 636 -5.32 -41.54 -37.14
N ARG A 637 -5.23 -42.02 -38.43
CA ARG A 637 -4.54 -43.27 -38.77
C ARG A 637 -3.05 -43.24 -38.44
N GLU A 638 -2.37 -42.09 -38.67
CA GLU A 638 -0.96 -41.94 -38.36
C GLU A 638 -0.67 -41.93 -36.84
N GLU A 639 -1.58 -41.44 -36.05
CA GLU A 639 -1.44 -41.36 -34.58
C GLU A 639 -2.11 -42.56 -33.84
N HIS A 640 -3.11 -43.22 -34.42
CA HIS A 640 -3.91 -44.27 -33.78
C HIS A 640 -4.14 -45.45 -34.75
N GLY A 641 -3.10 -45.98 -35.36
CA GLY A 641 -3.19 -47.01 -36.43
C GLY A 641 -4.00 -48.25 -36.06
N LEU A 642 -3.86 -48.74 -34.81
CA LEU A 642 -4.58 -49.93 -34.34
C LEU A 642 -6.09 -49.75 -34.14
N ASP A 643 -6.59 -48.50 -34.09
CA ASP A 643 -8.02 -48.15 -33.90
C ASP A 643 -8.65 -47.60 -35.18
N SER A 644 -7.85 -47.24 -36.16
CA SER A 644 -8.30 -46.54 -37.37
C SER A 644 -9.20 -47.37 -38.27
N GLU A 645 -8.96 -48.70 -38.39
CA GLU A 645 -9.83 -49.60 -39.19
C GLU A 645 -11.22 -49.72 -38.63
N THR A 646 -11.35 -49.76 -37.31
CA THR A 646 -12.67 -49.83 -36.61
C THR A 646 -13.47 -48.57 -36.85
N LEU A 647 -12.80 -47.37 -36.79
CA LEU A 647 -13.46 -46.11 -37.07
C LEU A 647 -13.79 -45.89 -38.55
N LEU A 648 -12.94 -46.40 -39.46
CA LEU A 648 -13.21 -46.33 -40.88
C LEU A 648 -14.42 -47.18 -41.24
N ALA A 649 -14.58 -48.38 -40.66
CA ALA A 649 -15.75 -49.24 -40.83
C ALA A 649 -16.99 -48.56 -40.32
N ALA A 650 -16.96 -47.93 -39.12
CA ALA A 650 -18.06 -47.18 -38.56
C ALA A 650 -18.46 -45.98 -39.44
N ALA A 651 -17.49 -45.17 -39.91
CA ALA A 651 -17.73 -44.02 -40.78
C ALA A 651 -18.33 -44.44 -42.14
N ARG A 652 -17.89 -45.54 -42.73
CA ARG A 652 -18.49 -46.09 -43.95
C ARG A 652 -19.93 -46.51 -43.74
N THR A 653 -20.26 -47.10 -42.62
CA THR A 653 -21.61 -47.52 -42.27
C THR A 653 -22.53 -46.30 -42.10
N GLU A 654 -22.04 -45.24 -41.50
CA GLU A 654 -22.79 -44.00 -41.28
C GLU A 654 -23.05 -43.29 -42.61
N VAL A 655 -22.06 -43.18 -43.49
CA VAL A 655 -22.23 -42.59 -44.83
C VAL A 655 -23.15 -43.44 -45.67
N ALA A 656 -23.08 -44.77 -45.59
CA ALA A 656 -24.02 -45.66 -46.29
C ALA A 656 -25.46 -45.44 -45.79
N ALA A 657 -25.70 -45.33 -44.48
CA ALA A 657 -26.99 -45.04 -43.90
C ALA A 657 -27.55 -43.65 -44.28
N GLU A 658 -26.68 -42.62 -44.35
CA GLU A 658 -27.08 -41.27 -44.81
C GLU A 658 -27.47 -41.30 -46.29
N VAL A 659 -26.74 -42.04 -47.14
CA VAL A 659 -27.03 -42.19 -48.56
C VAL A 659 -28.36 -42.96 -48.74
N GLU A 660 -28.59 -44.00 -47.97
CA GLU A 660 -29.84 -44.79 -48.01
C GLU A 660 -31.04 -43.96 -47.55
N ALA A 661 -30.89 -43.19 -46.47
CA ALA A 661 -31.92 -42.24 -46.00
C ALA A 661 -32.23 -41.14 -47.02
N GLN A 662 -31.23 -40.68 -47.76
CA GLN A 662 -31.40 -39.69 -48.84
C GLN A 662 -32.14 -40.29 -50.05
N PHE A 663 -31.88 -41.53 -50.40
CA PHE A 663 -32.61 -42.28 -51.44
C PHE A 663 -34.07 -42.56 -51.04
N ASP A 664 -34.35 -42.98 -49.79
CA ASP A 664 -35.70 -43.16 -49.29
C ASP A 664 -36.52 -41.85 -49.23
N SER A 665 -35.85 -40.69 -48.96
CA SER A 665 -36.50 -39.40 -48.96
C SER A 665 -36.80 -38.84 -50.35
N THR A 666 -36.21 -39.42 -51.40
CA THR A 666 -36.40 -39.06 -52.82
C THR A 666 -37.33 -40.03 -53.56
N ALA A 667 -37.77 -41.17 -52.93
CA ALA A 667 -38.78 -42.04 -53.46
C ALA A 667 -40.15 -41.36 -53.38
N ALA A 668 -40.64 -40.86 -54.53
CA ALA A 668 -41.98 -40.25 -54.66
C ALA A 668 -43.06 -41.24 -54.24
N PRO A 669 -44.19 -40.81 -53.65
CA PRO A 669 -45.32 -41.68 -53.35
C PRO A 669 -45.89 -42.30 -54.60
N ALA A 670 -46.13 -43.63 -54.57
CA ALA A 670 -46.78 -44.37 -55.63
C ALA A 670 -48.09 -43.69 -56.03
N VAL A 671 -48.23 -43.39 -57.33
CA VAL A 671 -49.48 -42.90 -57.94
C VAL A 671 -50.48 -44.04 -57.89
N GLU A 672 -51.54 -43.97 -57.07
CA GLU A 672 -52.73 -44.76 -57.17
C GLU A 672 -53.42 -44.42 -58.50
N HIS A 673 -53.46 -45.39 -59.42
CA HIS A 673 -54.35 -45.39 -60.58
C HIS A 673 -55.79 -45.59 -60.11
N SER A 674 -56.59 -44.53 -60.20
CA SER A 674 -58.04 -44.61 -60.25
C SER A 674 -58.48 -44.54 -61.73
N ASP A 675 -59.07 -45.67 -62.25
CA ASP A 675 -59.81 -45.67 -63.50
C ASP A 675 -61.04 -44.75 -63.46
N GLY A 676 -61.24 -43.98 -64.54
CA GLY A 676 -62.37 -43.10 -64.67
C GLY A 676 -62.35 -42.28 -65.97
N SER A 677 -62.86 -42.92 -67.05
CA SER A 677 -63.34 -42.42 -68.34
C SER A 677 -63.71 -40.94 -68.46
N GLY A 678 -63.32 -40.34 -69.57
CA GLY A 678 -64.02 -39.14 -70.09
C GLY A 678 -63.19 -38.24 -70.99
N ASP A 679 -63.36 -38.47 -72.24
CA ASP A 679 -63.23 -37.59 -73.41
C ASP A 679 -62.77 -36.07 -73.26
N GLU A 680 -62.08 -35.75 -74.26
CA GLU A 680 -62.18 -34.53 -75.13
C GLU A 680 -61.01 -33.55 -75.19
N VAL A 681 -60.43 -33.55 -76.35
CA VAL A 681 -60.20 -32.42 -77.30
C VAL A 681 -59.10 -31.36 -76.97
N VAL A 682 -58.07 -31.48 -77.80
CA VAL A 682 -57.44 -30.41 -78.60
C VAL A 682 -57.26 -29.02 -77.97
N GLU A 683 -56.06 -28.53 -77.88
CA GLU A 683 -55.56 -27.45 -78.73
C GLU A 683 -54.14 -26.96 -78.38
N THR A 684 -53.45 -26.80 -79.47
CA THR A 684 -52.17 -26.19 -79.74
C THR A 684 -51.94 -24.84 -79.01
N ARG A 685 -50.75 -24.47 -78.59
CA ARG A 685 -49.86 -23.41 -79.08
C ARG A 685 -48.77 -23.02 -78.02
N LYS A 686 -47.64 -23.00 -78.60
CA LYS A 686 -46.42 -22.22 -78.53
C LYS A 686 -45.53 -22.44 -77.27
#